data_19884c0f4a2ff4c8beb18ce3afee8256
#
_entry.id   19884c0f4a2ff4c8beb18ce3afee8256
#
_cell.length_a   1.000
_cell.length_b   1.000
_cell.length_c   1.000
_cell.angle_alpha   90.00
_cell.angle_beta   90.00
_cell.angle_gamma   90.00
#
_symmetry.space_group_name_H-M   'P 1'
#
loop_
_entity.id
_entity.type
_entity.pdbx_description
1 polymer ?
#
loop_
_entity_poly.entity_id
_entity_poly.type
_entity_poly.pdbx_seq_one_letter_code
_entity_poly.pdbx_strand_id
1 'polypeptide(L)'
;MFTCAAPATWRGALGSLLLLSLPAAVQAQELPLRFGKLDAKEAAELLARPAPDSAAAEVLCNFGQSKIQGAQEGFELRFERTARLLIRRRPGYEHATVRVVLYHDPKDGRREQILQLKGFTYNLAGKELTKEPLKTEAVFSRKLNERLDEYAFTLPNVREGSILEFTYVIRSPFLFNLQDWQFQQQIPVRWSEYRVQIPGFFVFKELSHTYWPFAVNETGSAPYTTAYREKVQDSFGGHAGLQERSYSISTQAITRRWVQKDIPAFREEPFLTTETDYLSRVDFELERIQFDPNREPSYVIGTWAQIEKQLLEHEEFGQYLKRDSPLAAGAAALRTIPDPAARAAAARQLVLQAVGYSGTPSLYARNSPKRVLETRQGNAAEINLLLVRVLREAGLEAHPLLLSTRRHGRVQTELPVVSQFNYVAAHVALPGGKQLLLDATDATLPPELLPENCLNGQGRLLGPAGRWIPLAPATSHLRYTHARLTLDAKGGLQGTVRQEYAGYAATENRQPLTELRQQWQKAHPDWQIDKAEATTDDLSRPVALTLNARLPGAEAPATTLYVRPVAQLGVPANPFQHPDRLYPVDLPTERRLEYMVELTLPEGYAATELPTGTTLNLPNNGGRFIFNVGQPTPRTLSVTGRLHLTKTRYTAEEYQALRELYTRALAKLAEPIVLHRQ
;
A
#
# COMPACT_ATOMS: atom_id res chain seq x y z
N MET A 1 -9.19 84.17 18.09
CA MET A 1 -8.00 85.04 18.07
C MET A 1 -7.10 84.48 16.96
N PHE A 2 -7.04 85.26 15.88
CA PHE A 2 -5.86 85.74 15.17
C PHE A 2 -4.95 84.58 14.61
N THR A 3 -4.52 84.46 13.40
CA THR A 3 -4.57 85.35 12.17
C THR A 3 -4.12 84.53 10.98
N CYS A 4 -4.68 84.92 9.83
CA CYS A 4 -4.25 84.73 8.45
C CYS A 4 -2.75 84.78 8.18
N ALA A 5 -2.31 83.95 7.22
CA ALA A 5 -1.49 84.42 6.09
C ALA A 5 -1.36 83.36 5.03
N ALA A 6 -1.82 83.64 3.80
CA ALA A 6 -1.41 83.11 2.50
C ALA A 6 -0.50 84.16 1.87
N PRO A 7 0.07 83.97 0.64
CA PRO A 7 0.39 82.79 -0.19
C PRO A 7 1.83 82.83 -0.71
N ALA A 8 2.28 81.70 -1.32
CA ALA A 8 3.39 81.79 -2.27
C ALA A 8 3.17 80.72 -3.41
N THR A 9 3.00 81.27 -4.57
CA THR A 9 2.93 80.55 -5.87
C THR A 9 4.28 79.97 -6.24
N TRP A 10 4.29 78.67 -6.58
CA TRP A 10 5.39 78.11 -7.37
C TRP A 10 4.82 77.29 -8.52
N ARG A 11 5.17 77.74 -9.72
CA ARG A 11 5.05 77.09 -11.01
C ARG A 11 6.09 75.99 -11.07
N GLY A 12 5.72 74.75 -11.33
CA GLY A 12 6.64 73.64 -11.49
C GLY A 12 6.08 72.59 -12.43
N ALA A 13 6.63 72.54 -13.59
CA ALA A 13 6.64 71.59 -14.70
C ALA A 13 5.91 70.25 -14.51
N LEU A 14 4.92 70.00 -15.39
CA LEU A 14 4.41 68.68 -15.72
C LEU A 14 5.51 67.84 -16.41
N GLY A 15 6.17 66.96 -15.67
CA GLY A 15 6.96 65.89 -16.21
C GLY A 15 6.06 64.66 -16.44
N SER A 16 5.70 64.38 -17.69
CA SER A 16 5.03 63.17 -18.09
C SER A 16 5.95 61.96 -17.89
N LEU A 17 5.75 61.21 -16.80
CA LEU A 17 6.38 59.90 -16.63
C LEU A 17 5.68 58.92 -17.54
N LEU A 18 6.25 58.64 -18.73
CA LEU A 18 5.94 57.48 -19.53
C LEU A 18 6.36 56.22 -18.75
N LEU A 19 5.43 55.54 -18.08
CA LEU A 19 5.57 54.20 -17.63
C LEU A 19 5.66 53.29 -18.86
N LEU A 20 6.89 52.99 -19.29
CA LEU A 20 7.18 51.88 -20.20
C LEU A 20 6.82 50.61 -19.47
N SER A 21 5.63 50.07 -19.70
CA SER A 21 5.28 48.71 -19.39
C SER A 21 6.12 47.80 -20.30
N LEU A 22 7.26 47.35 -19.77
CA LEU A 22 7.99 46.23 -20.39
C LEU A 22 7.05 45.04 -20.40
N PRO A 23 6.77 44.42 -21.56
CA PRO A 23 6.06 43.17 -21.60
C PRO A 23 6.92 42.17 -20.81
N ALA A 24 6.36 41.58 -19.77
CA ALA A 24 6.97 40.45 -19.12
C ALA A 24 7.17 39.37 -20.18
N ALA A 25 8.40 39.24 -20.66
CA ALA A 25 8.77 38.16 -21.56
C ALA A 25 8.44 36.88 -20.83
N VAL A 26 7.41 36.16 -21.25
CA VAL A 26 7.18 34.78 -20.83
C VAL A 26 8.42 34.02 -21.27
N GLN A 27 9.40 33.92 -20.39
CA GLN A 27 10.54 33.03 -20.60
C GLN A 27 9.98 31.64 -20.80
N ALA A 28 10.06 31.15 -22.03
CA ALA A 28 9.80 29.74 -22.33
C ALA A 28 10.73 28.94 -21.40
N GLN A 29 10.15 28.35 -20.34
CA GLN A 29 10.93 27.55 -19.40
C GLN A 29 11.61 26.44 -20.18
N GLU A 30 12.95 26.46 -20.21
CA GLU A 30 13.73 25.43 -20.91
C GLU A 30 13.34 24.03 -20.42
N LEU A 31 13.30 23.09 -21.35
CA LEU A 31 13.09 21.68 -21.02
C LEU A 31 14.32 21.18 -20.24
N PRO A 32 14.13 20.40 -19.17
CA PRO A 32 15.23 19.91 -18.34
C PRO A 32 16.15 18.93 -19.09
N LEU A 33 15.73 18.46 -20.26
CA LEU A 33 16.45 17.51 -21.10
C LEU A 33 16.27 17.85 -22.58
N ARG A 34 17.38 17.95 -23.32
CA ARG A 34 17.39 18.05 -24.79
C ARG A 34 17.45 16.63 -25.40
N PHE A 35 16.27 16.09 -25.72
CA PHE A 35 16.15 14.74 -26.27
C PHE A 35 16.95 14.55 -27.57
N GLY A 36 17.70 13.44 -27.62
CA GLY A 36 18.48 13.07 -28.81
C GLY A 36 19.77 13.88 -29.02
N LYS A 37 20.21 14.70 -28.06
CA LYS A 37 21.35 15.63 -28.19
C LYS A 37 22.50 15.35 -27.22
N LEU A 38 22.59 14.12 -26.68
CA LEU A 38 23.70 13.70 -25.84
C LEU A 38 25.00 13.64 -26.67
N ASP A 39 26.05 14.29 -26.20
CA ASP A 39 27.38 14.21 -26.79
C ASP A 39 28.35 13.34 -25.94
N ALA A 40 29.53 13.05 -26.49
CA ALA A 40 30.52 12.17 -25.85
C ALA A 40 31.08 12.74 -24.55
N LYS A 41 31.20 14.07 -24.45
CA LYS A 41 31.69 14.75 -23.24
C LYS A 41 30.68 14.64 -22.11
N GLU A 42 29.41 14.96 -22.38
CA GLU A 42 28.31 14.85 -21.42
C GLU A 42 28.15 13.37 -20.98
N ALA A 43 28.24 12.42 -21.92
CA ALA A 43 28.18 10.99 -21.61
C ALA A 43 29.30 10.55 -20.66
N ALA A 44 30.55 10.99 -20.92
CA ALA A 44 31.70 10.69 -20.07
C ALA A 44 31.53 11.28 -18.65
N GLU A 45 31.04 12.52 -18.54
CA GLU A 45 30.76 13.17 -17.25
C GLU A 45 29.68 12.40 -16.45
N LEU A 46 28.62 11.93 -17.12
CA LEU A 46 27.56 11.16 -16.47
C LEU A 46 28.08 9.79 -15.98
N LEU A 47 28.92 9.13 -16.77
CA LEU A 47 29.53 7.84 -16.41
C LEU A 47 30.53 7.96 -15.26
N ALA A 48 31.28 9.06 -15.18
CA ALA A 48 32.27 9.31 -14.12
C ALA A 48 31.63 9.57 -12.76
N ARG A 49 30.35 9.93 -12.69
CA ARG A 49 29.67 10.20 -11.42
C ARG A 49 29.49 8.90 -10.62
N PRO A 50 29.67 8.93 -9.29
CA PRO A 50 29.41 7.75 -8.46
C PRO A 50 27.92 7.37 -8.52
N ALA A 51 27.65 6.05 -8.47
CA ALA A 51 26.30 5.54 -8.38
C ALA A 51 25.73 5.84 -6.99
N PRO A 52 24.51 6.40 -6.88
CA PRO A 52 23.84 6.48 -5.60
C PRO A 52 23.56 5.07 -5.05
N ASP A 53 23.85 4.84 -3.77
CA ASP A 53 23.53 3.60 -3.05
C ASP A 53 23.93 2.29 -3.79
N SER A 54 24.99 2.30 -4.57
CA SER A 54 25.41 1.16 -5.41
C SER A 54 24.30 0.67 -6.35
N ALA A 55 23.42 1.55 -6.83
CA ALA A 55 22.31 1.21 -7.69
C ALA A 55 22.74 0.56 -9.02
N ALA A 56 21.95 -0.38 -9.52
CA ALA A 56 22.19 -1.04 -10.81
C ALA A 56 21.84 -0.16 -12.01
N ALA A 57 20.94 0.80 -11.82
CA ALA A 57 20.57 1.85 -12.76
C ALA A 57 20.12 3.10 -12.00
N GLU A 58 20.07 4.23 -12.68
CA GLU A 58 19.53 5.49 -12.15
C GLU A 58 18.79 6.27 -13.23
N VAL A 59 17.75 6.98 -12.84
CA VAL A 59 17.05 7.95 -13.69
C VAL A 59 17.77 9.28 -13.58
N LEU A 60 18.39 9.72 -14.67
CA LEU A 60 19.07 11.01 -14.73
C LEU A 60 18.07 12.18 -14.84
N CYS A 61 17.01 11.96 -15.66
CA CYS A 61 15.91 12.91 -15.83
C CYS A 61 14.64 12.16 -16.21
N ASN A 62 13.53 12.47 -15.55
CA ASN A 62 12.18 12.05 -15.89
C ASN A 62 11.30 13.30 -15.97
N PHE A 63 10.88 13.67 -17.18
CA PHE A 63 10.08 14.85 -17.44
C PHE A 63 8.75 14.44 -18.04
N GLY A 64 7.66 14.99 -17.48
CA GLY A 64 6.30 14.83 -17.99
C GLY A 64 5.58 16.17 -18.15
N GLN A 65 4.72 16.25 -19.15
CA GLN A 65 3.84 17.39 -19.35
C GLN A 65 2.47 16.93 -19.80
N SER A 66 1.41 17.40 -19.11
CA SER A 66 0.01 17.20 -19.52
C SER A 66 -0.65 18.51 -19.89
N LYS A 67 -1.41 18.51 -20.98
CA LYS A 67 -2.21 19.64 -21.45
C LYS A 67 -3.58 19.15 -21.92
N ILE A 68 -4.62 19.92 -21.64
CA ILE A 68 -5.93 19.74 -22.25
C ILE A 68 -6.01 20.71 -23.43
N GLN A 69 -6.36 20.22 -24.61
CA GLN A 69 -6.48 21.01 -25.83
C GLN A 69 -7.77 20.70 -26.60
N GLY A 70 -8.21 21.62 -27.46
CA GLY A 70 -9.33 21.35 -28.33
C GLY A 70 -9.00 20.31 -29.38
N ALA A 71 -9.97 19.47 -29.69
CA ALA A 71 -9.91 18.42 -30.70
C ALA A 71 -11.00 18.60 -31.74
N GLN A 72 -11.05 17.72 -32.75
CA GLN A 72 -12.12 17.74 -33.74
C GLN A 72 -13.51 17.55 -33.13
N GLU A 73 -13.58 16.74 -32.08
CA GLU A 73 -14.81 16.51 -31.28
C GLU A 73 -14.51 16.82 -29.82
N GLY A 74 -14.78 18.07 -29.38
CA GLY A 74 -14.60 18.50 -27.99
C GLY A 74 -13.15 18.75 -27.57
N PHE A 75 -12.70 18.07 -26.54
CA PHE A 75 -11.37 18.22 -25.94
C PHE A 75 -10.66 16.90 -25.84
N GLU A 76 -9.33 16.94 -25.83
CA GLU A 76 -8.47 15.80 -25.59
C GLU A 76 -7.35 16.14 -24.60
N LEU A 77 -6.85 15.13 -23.92
CA LEU A 77 -5.63 15.18 -23.12
C LEU A 77 -4.44 14.83 -24.00
N ARG A 78 -3.37 15.61 -23.88
CA ARG A 78 -2.07 15.30 -24.47
C ARG A 78 -1.05 15.21 -23.33
N PHE A 79 -0.51 14.03 -23.13
CA PHE A 79 0.58 13.77 -22.19
C PHE A 79 1.86 13.47 -22.95
N GLU A 80 2.93 14.18 -22.65
CA GLU A 80 4.26 13.95 -23.19
C GLU A 80 5.20 13.53 -22.08
N ARG A 81 5.99 12.48 -22.30
CA ARG A 81 7.03 12.03 -21.38
C ARG A 81 8.36 11.91 -22.10
N THR A 82 9.42 12.42 -21.46
CA THR A 82 10.80 12.27 -21.90
C THR A 82 11.65 11.83 -20.70
N ALA A 83 12.45 10.78 -20.87
CA ALA A 83 13.31 10.30 -19.83
C ALA A 83 14.71 9.94 -20.34
N ARG A 84 15.70 10.09 -19.43
CA ARG A 84 17.09 9.65 -19.61
C ARG A 84 17.50 8.80 -18.40
N LEU A 85 18.00 7.61 -18.64
CA LEU A 85 18.45 6.66 -17.64
C LEU A 85 19.90 6.28 -17.88
N LEU A 86 20.61 5.91 -16.83
CA LEU A 86 21.96 5.36 -16.91
C LEU A 86 21.96 3.94 -16.33
N ILE A 87 22.41 3.00 -17.12
CA ILE A 87 22.58 1.60 -16.72
C ILE A 87 23.99 1.42 -16.15
N ARG A 88 24.09 1.10 -14.87
CA ARG A 88 25.34 0.97 -14.15
C ARG A 88 25.89 -0.47 -14.17
N ARG A 89 24.99 -1.44 -14.00
CA ARG A 89 25.32 -2.87 -13.89
C ARG A 89 24.24 -3.74 -14.53
N ARG A 90 24.56 -4.98 -14.82
CA ARG A 90 23.68 -5.95 -15.49
C ARG A 90 22.26 -6.07 -14.90
N PRO A 91 22.03 -6.08 -13.56
CA PRO A 91 20.67 -6.09 -13.03
C PRO A 91 19.81 -4.90 -13.49
N GLY A 92 20.42 -3.78 -13.87
CA GLY A 92 19.73 -2.61 -14.40
C GLY A 92 19.19 -2.74 -15.82
N TYR A 93 19.50 -3.82 -16.56
CA TYR A 93 19.06 -4.01 -17.96
C TYR A 93 17.53 -4.11 -18.09
N GLU A 94 16.83 -4.53 -17.04
CA GLU A 94 15.36 -4.57 -17.03
C GLU A 94 14.72 -3.20 -17.29
N HIS A 95 15.39 -2.11 -16.90
CA HIS A 95 14.91 -0.73 -17.12
C HIS A 95 15.02 -0.27 -18.58
N ALA A 96 15.59 -1.08 -19.48
CA ALA A 96 15.55 -0.84 -20.92
C ALA A 96 14.17 -1.13 -21.52
N THR A 97 13.33 -1.89 -20.82
CA THR A 97 11.96 -2.16 -21.24
C THR A 97 11.01 -1.21 -20.52
N VAL A 98 10.40 -0.33 -21.30
CA VAL A 98 9.39 0.64 -20.80
C VAL A 98 8.00 0.10 -21.08
N ARG A 99 7.12 0.13 -20.08
CA ARG A 99 5.72 -0.29 -20.20
C ARG A 99 4.80 0.92 -20.03
N VAL A 100 3.81 1.05 -20.89
CA VAL A 100 2.82 2.12 -20.89
C VAL A 100 1.45 1.47 -20.95
N VAL A 101 0.62 1.72 -19.95
CA VAL A 101 -0.76 1.24 -19.91
C VAL A 101 -1.67 2.31 -20.51
N LEU A 102 -2.53 1.90 -21.43
CA LEU A 102 -3.48 2.76 -22.13
C LEU A 102 -4.91 2.30 -21.85
N TYR A 103 -5.78 3.26 -21.63
CA TYR A 103 -7.20 3.02 -21.42
C TYR A 103 -7.97 2.99 -22.75
N HIS A 104 -8.98 2.12 -22.84
CA HIS A 104 -9.97 2.14 -23.91
C HIS A 104 -11.37 1.84 -23.36
N ASP A 105 -12.39 2.43 -23.99
CA ASP A 105 -13.78 2.14 -23.66
C ASP A 105 -14.33 1.06 -24.62
N PRO A 106 -14.71 -0.13 -24.10
CA PRO A 106 -15.23 -1.20 -24.96
C PRO A 106 -16.62 -0.90 -25.53
N LYS A 107 -17.34 0.10 -24.99
CA LYS A 107 -18.72 0.42 -25.43
C LYS A 107 -18.75 1.34 -26.65
N ASP A 108 -17.90 2.36 -26.68
CA ASP A 108 -17.89 3.37 -27.75
C ASP A 108 -16.65 3.28 -28.66
N GLY A 109 -15.71 2.39 -28.33
CA GLY A 109 -14.50 2.13 -29.11
C GLY A 109 -13.42 3.23 -29.02
N ARG A 110 -13.64 4.28 -28.22
CA ARG A 110 -12.62 5.30 -27.96
C ARG A 110 -11.44 4.69 -27.23
N ARG A 111 -10.23 5.14 -27.54
CA ARG A 111 -9.00 4.64 -26.97
C ARG A 111 -7.90 5.67 -26.88
N GLU A 112 -7.04 5.51 -25.90
CA GLU A 112 -5.78 6.23 -25.84
C GLU A 112 -4.80 5.69 -26.89
N GLN A 113 -3.91 6.56 -27.36
CA GLN A 113 -2.94 6.22 -28.41
C GLN A 113 -1.56 6.78 -28.07
N ILE A 114 -0.54 5.96 -28.24
CA ILE A 114 0.84 6.42 -28.22
C ILE A 114 1.19 7.02 -29.59
N LEU A 115 1.68 8.25 -29.57
CA LEU A 115 2.16 8.98 -30.74
C LEU A 115 3.62 9.36 -30.53
N GLN A 116 4.37 9.58 -31.62
CA GLN A 116 5.72 10.14 -31.60
C GLN A 116 6.71 9.36 -30.70
N LEU A 117 6.53 8.04 -30.58
CA LEU A 117 7.45 7.18 -29.81
C LEU A 117 8.83 7.20 -30.48
N LYS A 118 9.85 7.61 -29.74
CA LYS A 118 11.27 7.57 -30.13
C LYS A 118 12.12 7.12 -28.94
N GLY A 119 13.22 6.44 -29.23
CA GLY A 119 14.17 6.04 -28.19
C GLY A 119 15.56 5.86 -28.75
N PHE A 120 16.58 5.98 -27.90
CA PHE A 120 17.97 5.80 -28.26
C PHE A 120 18.72 5.10 -27.13
N THR A 121 19.61 4.23 -27.50
CA THR A 121 20.69 3.72 -26.62
C THR A 121 22.00 4.37 -27.01
N TYR A 122 22.65 5.00 -26.07
CA TYR A 122 24.00 5.57 -26.26
C TYR A 122 25.02 4.71 -25.53
N ASN A 123 26.07 4.36 -26.25
CA ASN A 123 27.18 3.59 -25.73
C ASN A 123 28.50 4.32 -25.99
N LEU A 124 29.23 4.67 -24.94
CA LEU A 124 30.56 5.30 -25.05
C LEU A 124 31.65 4.23 -25.09
N ALA A 125 32.54 4.29 -26.09
CA ALA A 125 33.72 3.46 -26.20
C ALA A 125 34.96 4.37 -26.41
N GLY A 126 35.71 4.59 -25.33
CA GLY A 126 36.77 5.59 -25.32
C GLY A 126 36.22 7.01 -25.52
N LYS A 127 36.44 7.62 -26.68
CA LYS A 127 35.91 8.94 -27.05
C LYS A 127 34.76 8.90 -28.05
N GLU A 128 34.44 7.71 -28.55
CA GLU A 128 33.39 7.53 -29.56
C GLU A 128 32.05 7.20 -28.88
N LEU A 129 31.06 7.98 -29.18
CA LEU A 129 29.66 7.78 -28.70
C LEU A 129 28.81 7.20 -29.84
N THR A 130 28.43 5.94 -29.72
CA THR A 130 27.47 5.32 -30.61
C THR A 130 26.04 5.64 -30.18
N LYS A 131 25.12 5.82 -31.14
CA LYS A 131 23.71 6.14 -30.90
C LYS A 131 22.85 5.18 -31.72
N GLU A 132 22.11 4.31 -31.06
CA GLU A 132 21.25 3.32 -31.70
C GLU A 132 19.78 3.63 -31.46
N PRO A 133 18.95 3.76 -32.52
CA PRO A 133 17.55 4.09 -32.40
C PRO A 133 16.71 2.87 -31.99
N LEU A 134 15.63 3.12 -31.27
CA LEU A 134 14.53 2.18 -31.06
C LEU A 134 13.91 1.81 -32.40
N LYS A 135 13.77 0.52 -32.67
CA LYS A 135 13.13 0.00 -33.89
C LYS A 135 11.68 -0.34 -33.63
N THR A 136 10.87 -0.27 -34.67
CA THR A 136 9.42 -0.55 -34.61
C THR A 136 9.14 -1.99 -34.16
N GLU A 137 10.00 -2.93 -34.55
CA GLU A 137 9.90 -4.35 -34.21
C GLU A 137 10.10 -4.64 -32.72
N ALA A 138 10.65 -3.68 -31.97
CA ALA A 138 10.86 -3.78 -30.52
C ALA A 138 9.66 -3.24 -29.72
N VAL A 139 8.55 -2.89 -30.38
CA VAL A 139 7.31 -2.40 -29.75
C VAL A 139 6.26 -3.50 -29.79
N PHE A 140 5.73 -3.85 -28.62
CA PHE A 140 4.73 -4.89 -28.45
C PHE A 140 3.51 -4.32 -27.73
N SER A 141 2.34 -4.85 -28.05
CA SER A 141 1.11 -4.54 -27.33
C SER A 141 0.41 -5.82 -26.90
N ARG A 142 -0.20 -5.79 -25.70
CA ARG A 142 -1.04 -6.88 -25.21
C ARG A 142 -2.24 -6.33 -24.44
N LYS A 143 -3.35 -7.04 -24.51
CA LYS A 143 -4.54 -6.73 -23.72
C LYS A 143 -4.30 -7.19 -22.28
N LEU A 144 -4.45 -6.27 -21.30
CA LEU A 144 -4.40 -6.59 -19.88
C LEU A 144 -5.78 -7.04 -19.36
N ASN A 145 -6.83 -6.30 -19.73
CA ASN A 145 -8.22 -6.59 -19.41
C ASN A 145 -9.16 -5.94 -20.44
N GLU A 146 -10.47 -5.90 -20.14
CA GLU A 146 -11.47 -5.35 -21.06
C GLU A 146 -11.33 -3.84 -21.36
N ARG A 147 -10.56 -3.11 -20.54
CA ARG A 147 -10.42 -1.65 -20.65
C ARG A 147 -8.98 -1.17 -20.72
N LEU A 148 -8.00 -2.06 -20.56
CA LEU A 148 -6.59 -1.69 -20.50
C LEU A 148 -5.76 -2.51 -21.47
N ASP A 149 -4.95 -1.81 -22.24
CA ASP A 149 -3.90 -2.36 -23.11
C ASP A 149 -2.52 -1.95 -22.58
N GLU A 150 -1.56 -2.83 -22.60
CA GLU A 150 -0.15 -2.53 -22.29
C GLU A 150 0.63 -2.43 -23.58
N TYR A 151 1.35 -1.33 -23.75
CA TYR A 151 2.39 -1.14 -24.75
C TYR A 151 3.76 -1.26 -24.08
N ALA A 152 4.61 -2.13 -24.60
CA ALA A 152 5.98 -2.30 -24.13
C ALA A 152 6.97 -2.08 -25.27
N PHE A 153 8.03 -1.34 -25.01
CA PHE A 153 9.14 -1.20 -25.94
C PHE A 153 10.48 -1.38 -25.23
N THR A 154 11.43 -2.02 -25.92
CA THR A 154 12.75 -2.31 -25.36
C THR A 154 13.83 -1.61 -26.17
N LEU A 155 14.65 -0.82 -25.51
CA LEU A 155 15.79 -0.13 -26.13
C LEU A 155 16.91 -1.12 -26.49
N PRO A 156 17.53 -1.00 -27.70
CA PRO A 156 18.46 -2.00 -28.20
C PRO A 156 19.85 -1.91 -27.55
N ASN A 157 20.65 -2.97 -27.68
CA ASN A 157 22.10 -3.03 -27.39
C ASN A 157 22.52 -2.47 -26.03
N VAL A 158 21.72 -2.74 -24.99
CA VAL A 158 21.97 -2.30 -23.63
C VAL A 158 23.14 -3.07 -23.02
N ARG A 159 24.08 -2.34 -22.44
CA ARG A 159 25.23 -2.86 -21.70
C ARG A 159 25.53 -2.00 -20.47
N GLU A 160 26.41 -2.41 -19.63
CA GLU A 160 26.89 -1.60 -18.52
C GLU A 160 27.51 -0.30 -19.06
N GLY A 161 27.12 0.84 -18.49
CA GLY A 161 27.44 2.17 -18.95
C GLY A 161 26.56 2.72 -20.08
N SER A 162 25.53 1.98 -20.54
CA SER A 162 24.58 2.52 -21.51
C SER A 162 23.76 3.66 -20.92
N ILE A 163 23.59 4.73 -21.73
CA ILE A 163 22.64 5.81 -21.42
C ILE A 163 21.43 5.63 -22.35
N LEU A 164 20.25 5.51 -21.76
CA LEU A 164 19.00 5.29 -22.46
C LEU A 164 18.18 6.56 -22.49
N GLU A 165 17.64 6.90 -23.65
CA GLU A 165 16.68 7.99 -23.80
C GLU A 165 15.42 7.51 -24.50
N PHE A 166 14.27 7.95 -24.04
CA PHE A 166 13.03 7.78 -24.77
C PHE A 166 12.09 8.98 -24.59
N THR A 167 11.21 9.17 -25.56
CA THR A 167 10.09 10.11 -25.51
C THR A 167 8.89 9.50 -26.19
N TYR A 168 7.70 9.83 -25.69
CA TYR A 168 6.43 9.50 -26.33
C TYR A 168 5.35 10.51 -25.94
N VAL A 169 4.27 10.52 -26.74
CA VAL A 169 3.08 11.31 -26.47
C VAL A 169 1.90 10.36 -26.37
N ILE A 170 1.11 10.48 -25.31
CA ILE A 170 -0.22 9.86 -25.22
C ILE A 170 -1.26 10.91 -25.60
N ARG A 171 -2.12 10.55 -26.56
CA ARG A 171 -3.34 11.27 -26.86
C ARG A 171 -4.52 10.50 -26.25
N SER A 172 -5.29 11.18 -25.40
CA SER A 172 -6.42 10.59 -24.70
C SER A 172 -7.70 11.39 -24.94
N PRO A 173 -8.78 10.75 -25.40
CA PRO A 173 -10.10 11.38 -25.47
C PRO A 173 -10.82 11.40 -24.13
N PHE A 174 -10.18 10.86 -23.06
CA PHE A 174 -10.76 10.72 -21.74
C PHE A 174 -10.22 11.80 -20.80
N LEU A 175 -10.97 12.88 -20.63
CA LEU A 175 -10.54 14.02 -19.79
C LEU A 175 -10.39 13.66 -18.33
N PHE A 176 -11.10 12.64 -17.83
CA PHE A 176 -10.96 12.13 -16.46
C PHE A 176 -9.61 11.41 -16.22
N ASN A 177 -8.90 11.01 -17.26
CA ASN A 177 -7.65 10.25 -17.17
C ASN A 177 -6.42 11.17 -17.31
N LEU A 178 -6.42 12.34 -16.62
CA LEU A 178 -5.23 13.16 -16.50
C LEU A 178 -4.13 12.35 -15.84
N GLN A 179 -2.98 12.26 -16.50
CA GLN A 179 -1.92 11.35 -16.06
C GLN A 179 -1.39 11.73 -14.68
N ASP A 180 -1.39 10.77 -13.77
CA ASP A 180 -0.71 10.85 -12.50
C ASP A 180 0.80 10.86 -12.70
N TRP A 181 1.54 11.46 -11.76
CA TRP A 181 2.99 11.52 -11.88
C TRP A 181 3.67 10.98 -10.64
N GLN A 182 4.46 9.93 -10.84
CA GLN A 182 5.28 9.31 -9.81
C GLN A 182 6.70 9.85 -9.91
N PHE A 183 7.15 10.55 -8.87
CA PHE A 183 8.50 11.13 -8.79
C PHE A 183 9.52 10.09 -8.37
N GLN A 184 9.21 9.25 -7.40
CA GLN A 184 10.07 8.20 -6.86
C GLN A 184 9.87 6.88 -7.62
N GLN A 185 10.97 6.12 -7.79
CA GLN A 185 10.98 4.85 -8.49
C GLN A 185 11.77 3.80 -7.70
N GLN A 186 11.83 2.55 -8.19
CA GLN A 186 12.63 1.46 -7.62
C GLN A 186 14.16 1.67 -7.79
N ILE A 187 14.55 2.67 -8.57
CA ILE A 187 15.93 3.13 -8.76
C ILE A 187 16.02 4.61 -8.41
N PRO A 188 17.20 5.10 -8.01
CA PRO A 188 17.39 6.52 -7.68
C PRO A 188 17.03 7.43 -8.85
N VAL A 189 16.46 8.59 -8.54
CA VAL A 189 16.03 9.59 -9.53
C VAL A 189 16.70 10.93 -9.23
N ARG A 190 17.57 11.43 -10.14
CA ARG A 190 18.25 12.72 -9.96
C ARG A 190 17.36 13.92 -10.19
N TRP A 191 16.51 13.82 -11.20
CA TRP A 191 15.55 14.86 -11.55
C TRP A 191 14.25 14.25 -12.00
N SER A 192 13.15 14.62 -11.34
CA SER A 192 11.79 14.28 -11.77
C SER A 192 10.96 15.56 -11.79
N GLU A 193 10.39 15.88 -12.94
CA GLU A 193 9.63 17.10 -13.16
C GLU A 193 8.31 16.79 -13.84
N TYR A 194 7.23 17.36 -13.33
CA TYR A 194 5.92 17.29 -13.95
C TYR A 194 5.30 18.67 -14.10
N ARG A 195 4.74 18.92 -15.29
CA ARG A 195 4.03 20.15 -15.61
C ARG A 195 2.62 19.83 -16.07
N VAL A 196 1.66 20.63 -15.62
CA VAL A 196 0.26 20.47 -16.02
C VAL A 196 -0.30 21.83 -16.41
N GLN A 197 -1.09 21.86 -17.51
CA GLN A 197 -1.87 23.02 -17.92
C GLN A 197 -3.33 22.62 -18.07
N ILE A 198 -4.19 23.16 -17.18
CA ILE A 198 -5.60 22.83 -17.07
C ILE A 198 -6.41 24.10 -17.37
N PRO A 199 -7.17 24.14 -18.48
CA PRO A 199 -8.10 25.25 -18.74
C PRO A 199 -9.14 25.38 -17.64
N GLY A 200 -9.52 26.60 -17.27
CA GLY A 200 -10.42 26.89 -16.16
C GLY A 200 -11.83 26.29 -16.27
N PHE A 201 -12.15 25.66 -17.40
CA PHE A 201 -13.38 24.91 -17.60
C PHE A 201 -13.39 23.57 -16.86
N PHE A 202 -12.21 23.04 -16.52
CA PHE A 202 -12.00 21.75 -15.88
C PHE A 202 -11.42 21.95 -14.50
N VAL A 203 -12.06 21.39 -13.50
CA VAL A 203 -11.59 21.42 -12.12
C VAL A 203 -11.19 20.02 -11.70
N PHE A 204 -9.94 19.87 -11.32
CA PHE A 204 -9.40 18.62 -10.79
C PHE A 204 -9.10 18.76 -9.32
N LYS A 205 -9.37 17.69 -8.57
CA LYS A 205 -8.76 17.49 -7.24
C LYS A 205 -7.34 17.00 -7.45
N GLU A 206 -6.39 17.66 -6.79
CA GLU A 206 -4.99 17.32 -6.76
C GLU A 206 -4.67 16.63 -5.44
N LEU A 207 -4.13 15.42 -5.51
CA LEU A 207 -3.78 14.59 -4.36
C LEU A 207 -2.26 14.37 -4.39
N SER A 208 -1.56 15.03 -3.48
CA SER A 208 -0.11 14.93 -3.39
C SER A 208 0.29 14.01 -2.23
N HIS A 209 1.03 12.95 -2.54
CA HIS A 209 1.67 12.07 -1.58
C HIS A 209 3.18 12.22 -1.70
N THR A 210 3.85 12.64 -0.64
CA THR A 210 5.30 12.72 -0.69
C THR A 210 5.94 12.61 0.70
N TYR A 211 6.99 11.82 0.77
CA TYR A 211 7.94 11.76 1.88
C TYR A 211 9.27 12.45 1.51
N TRP A 212 9.37 13.00 0.28
CA TRP A 212 10.56 13.69 -0.23
C TRP A 212 10.19 15.12 -0.62
N PRO A 213 10.96 16.13 -0.22
CA PRO A 213 10.60 17.54 -0.46
C PRO A 213 10.60 17.88 -1.95
N PHE A 214 9.70 18.78 -2.35
CA PHE A 214 9.76 19.40 -3.65
C PHE A 214 10.85 20.46 -3.70
N ALA A 215 11.74 20.38 -4.71
CA ALA A 215 12.68 21.45 -5.03
C ALA A 215 11.98 22.63 -5.71
N VAL A 216 10.88 22.36 -6.43
CA VAL A 216 9.98 23.35 -7.03
C VAL A 216 8.54 22.88 -6.85
N ASN A 217 7.66 23.76 -6.42
CA ASN A 217 6.21 23.57 -6.35
C ASN A 217 5.55 24.90 -6.70
N GLU A 218 5.32 25.11 -7.99
CA GLU A 218 4.83 26.38 -8.54
C GLU A 218 3.41 26.24 -9.04
N THR A 219 2.60 27.25 -8.75
CA THR A 219 1.27 27.44 -9.33
C THR A 219 1.26 28.76 -10.09
N GLY A 220 0.77 28.74 -11.31
CA GLY A 220 0.65 29.93 -12.13
C GLY A 220 -0.66 29.94 -12.90
N SER A 221 -0.83 30.98 -13.70
CA SER A 221 -1.94 31.12 -14.63
C SER A 221 -1.42 31.59 -15.98
N ALA A 222 -2.02 31.12 -17.04
CA ALA A 222 -1.70 31.53 -18.41
C ALA A 222 -2.97 31.72 -19.24
N PRO A 223 -3.02 32.70 -20.18
CA PRO A 223 -4.11 32.78 -21.12
C PRO A 223 -4.24 31.48 -21.94
N TYR A 224 -5.44 31.03 -22.07
CA TYR A 224 -5.74 29.81 -22.83
C TYR A 224 -6.85 30.09 -23.84
N THR A 225 -6.58 29.83 -25.12
CA THR A 225 -7.55 29.92 -26.21
C THR A 225 -7.46 28.66 -27.06
N THR A 226 -8.60 28.05 -27.32
CA THR A 226 -8.67 26.87 -28.18
C THR A 226 -9.92 26.89 -29.03
N ALA A 227 -9.89 26.19 -30.16
CA ALA A 227 -11.05 25.92 -30.98
C ALA A 227 -11.40 24.43 -30.90
N TYR A 228 -12.68 24.15 -30.83
CA TYR A 228 -13.22 22.81 -30.99
C TYR A 228 -14.41 22.79 -31.91
N ARG A 229 -14.73 21.62 -32.45
CA ARG A 229 -15.89 21.44 -33.34
C ARG A 229 -16.92 20.58 -32.63
N GLU A 230 -18.17 20.92 -32.85
CA GLU A 230 -19.32 20.18 -32.34
C GLU A 230 -20.29 19.88 -33.47
N LYS A 231 -20.79 18.66 -33.52
CA LYS A 231 -21.87 18.29 -34.43
C LYS A 231 -23.19 18.67 -33.78
N VAL A 232 -23.81 19.74 -34.27
CA VAL A 232 -25.10 20.23 -33.79
C VAL A 232 -26.18 19.74 -34.73
N GLN A 233 -27.25 19.18 -34.19
CA GLN A 233 -28.44 18.81 -34.95
C GLN A 233 -29.26 20.07 -35.22
N ASP A 234 -29.30 20.48 -36.48
CA ASP A 234 -30.11 21.64 -36.89
C ASP A 234 -31.58 21.21 -37.07
N SER A 235 -32.45 21.77 -36.23
CA SER A 235 -33.88 21.47 -36.24
C SER A 235 -34.71 22.46 -37.05
N PHE A 236 -34.11 23.28 -37.89
CA PHE A 236 -34.81 24.24 -38.76
C PHE A 236 -35.02 23.70 -40.17
N GLY A 237 -36.26 23.45 -40.55
CA GLY A 237 -36.65 23.30 -41.93
C GLY A 237 -36.68 21.88 -42.52
N GLY A 238 -37.12 20.85 -41.80
CA GLY A 238 -37.57 19.57 -42.39
C GLY A 238 -36.51 18.59 -42.90
N HIS A 239 -35.23 18.92 -42.83
CA HIS A 239 -34.11 18.01 -43.04
C HIS A 239 -33.19 18.01 -41.84
N ALA A 240 -33.23 16.95 -41.05
CA ALA A 240 -32.31 16.74 -39.94
C ALA A 240 -30.90 16.45 -40.45
N GLY A 241 -30.08 17.51 -40.60
CA GLY A 241 -28.67 17.41 -40.96
C GLY A 241 -27.80 17.71 -39.73
N LEU A 242 -26.77 16.90 -39.52
CA LEU A 242 -25.71 17.22 -38.56
C LEU A 242 -24.80 18.28 -39.18
N GLN A 243 -24.79 19.51 -38.62
CA GLN A 243 -23.84 20.57 -39.04
C GLN A 243 -22.68 20.62 -38.07
N GLU A 244 -21.44 20.67 -38.60
CA GLU A 244 -20.25 20.97 -37.80
C GLU A 244 -20.15 22.48 -37.56
N ARG A 245 -20.19 22.87 -36.28
CA ARG A 245 -19.90 24.25 -35.87
C ARG A 245 -18.57 24.31 -35.15
N SER A 246 -17.73 25.28 -35.54
CA SER A 246 -16.47 25.55 -34.85
C SER A 246 -16.69 26.65 -33.81
N TYR A 247 -16.27 26.39 -32.60
CA TYR A 247 -16.34 27.32 -31.48
C TYR A 247 -14.93 27.68 -31.06
N SER A 248 -14.65 28.96 -30.82
CA SER A 248 -13.43 29.43 -30.16
C SER A 248 -13.79 29.84 -28.76
N ILE A 249 -13.12 29.27 -27.80
CA ILE A 249 -13.30 29.59 -26.36
C ILE A 249 -11.99 30.03 -25.76
N SER A 250 -12.08 31.01 -24.86
CA SER A 250 -10.93 31.55 -24.13
C SER A 250 -11.18 31.52 -22.64
N THR A 251 -10.15 31.21 -21.85
CA THR A 251 -10.18 31.22 -20.41
C THR A 251 -8.76 31.43 -19.85
N GLN A 252 -8.60 31.47 -18.54
CA GLN A 252 -7.31 31.30 -17.89
C GLN A 252 -7.08 29.81 -17.62
N ALA A 253 -5.92 29.29 -17.98
CA ALA A 253 -5.50 27.96 -17.58
C ALA A 253 -4.66 28.04 -16.31
N ILE A 254 -4.92 27.13 -15.38
CA ILE A 254 -4.04 26.90 -14.23
C ILE A 254 -2.83 26.12 -14.72
N THR A 255 -1.64 26.61 -14.37
CA THR A 255 -0.37 25.93 -14.63
C THR A 255 0.24 25.45 -13.34
N ARG A 256 0.71 24.22 -13.31
CA ARG A 256 1.39 23.61 -12.18
C ARG A 256 2.73 23.07 -12.62
N ARG A 257 3.74 23.21 -11.74
CA ARG A 257 5.07 22.65 -11.93
C ARG A 257 5.61 22.10 -10.63
N TRP A 258 5.94 20.84 -10.62
CA TRP A 258 6.58 20.16 -9.50
C TRP A 258 7.92 19.58 -9.94
N VAL A 259 8.92 19.74 -9.09
CA VAL A 259 10.25 19.16 -9.28
C VAL A 259 10.71 18.53 -7.99
N GLN A 260 11.15 17.30 -8.07
CA GLN A 260 11.94 16.65 -7.01
C GLN A 260 13.33 16.29 -7.54
N LYS A 261 14.34 16.36 -6.66
CA LYS A 261 15.74 16.09 -6.99
C LYS A 261 16.33 15.08 -6.03
N ASP A 262 17.29 14.30 -6.55
CA ASP A 262 18.10 13.36 -5.77
C ASP A 262 17.26 12.44 -4.88
N ILE A 263 16.19 11.90 -5.47
CA ILE A 263 15.23 11.05 -4.79
C ILE A 263 15.85 9.65 -4.65
N PRO A 264 15.92 9.07 -3.45
CA PRO A 264 16.42 7.72 -3.25
C PRO A 264 15.50 6.70 -3.93
N ALA A 265 16.05 5.53 -4.25
CA ALA A 265 15.25 4.38 -4.64
C ALA A 265 14.22 4.04 -3.56
N PHE A 266 13.01 3.68 -3.97
CA PHE A 266 12.07 3.09 -3.02
C PHE A 266 12.63 1.75 -2.53
N ARG A 267 12.66 1.57 -1.21
CA ARG A 267 13.05 0.30 -0.59
C ARG A 267 11.81 -0.32 0.03
N GLU A 268 11.56 -1.57 -0.33
CA GLU A 268 10.58 -2.37 0.39
C GLU A 268 11.14 -2.72 1.77
N GLU A 269 10.40 -2.39 2.81
CA GLU A 269 10.78 -2.61 4.19
C GLU A 269 9.68 -3.36 4.93
N PRO A 270 10.02 -4.18 5.96
CA PRO A 270 9.02 -4.86 6.77
C PRO A 270 7.98 -3.89 7.33
N PHE A 271 6.74 -4.34 7.37
CA PHE A 271 5.62 -3.57 7.91
C PHE A 271 5.31 -2.26 7.15
N LEU A 272 5.44 -2.27 5.84
CA LEU A 272 4.77 -1.35 4.94
C LEU A 272 3.40 -1.93 4.55
N THR A 273 2.44 -1.09 4.16
CA THR A 273 1.15 -1.53 3.61
C THR A 273 1.31 -1.93 2.15
N THR A 274 1.49 -0.96 1.28
CA THR A 274 1.82 -1.12 -0.14
C THR A 274 2.73 0.03 -0.56
N GLU A 275 3.55 -0.18 -1.57
CA GLU A 275 4.44 0.88 -2.09
C GLU A 275 3.67 2.13 -2.52
N THR A 276 2.46 1.97 -3.07
CA THR A 276 1.63 3.07 -3.54
C THR A 276 1.21 4.05 -2.45
N ASP A 277 1.20 3.63 -1.17
CA ASP A 277 0.92 4.51 -0.03
C ASP A 277 2.11 5.42 0.33
N TYR A 278 3.31 5.12 -0.19
CA TYR A 278 4.57 5.77 0.22
C TYR A 278 5.34 6.42 -0.92
N LEU A 279 5.15 5.96 -2.15
CA LEU A 279 5.80 6.56 -3.31
C LEU A 279 5.42 8.03 -3.46
N SER A 280 6.44 8.86 -3.71
CA SER A 280 6.21 10.28 -3.98
C SER A 280 5.52 10.47 -5.33
N ARG A 281 4.28 11.00 -5.30
CA ARG A 281 3.43 11.16 -6.48
C ARG A 281 2.43 12.29 -6.34
N VAL A 282 1.86 12.70 -7.47
CA VAL A 282 0.70 13.58 -7.58
C VAL A 282 -0.34 12.88 -8.45
N ASP A 283 -1.54 12.71 -7.91
CA ASP A 283 -2.68 12.08 -8.57
C ASP A 283 -3.76 13.14 -8.88
N PHE A 284 -4.57 12.91 -9.89
CA PHE A 284 -5.59 13.85 -10.36
C PHE A 284 -6.93 13.17 -10.55
N GLU A 285 -7.99 13.82 -10.03
CA GLU A 285 -9.36 13.38 -10.22
C GLU A 285 -10.21 14.53 -10.78
N LEU A 286 -10.83 14.34 -11.94
CA LEU A 286 -11.71 15.33 -12.54
C LEU A 286 -12.97 15.52 -11.70
N GLU A 287 -13.06 16.65 -11.00
CA GLU A 287 -14.17 16.95 -10.10
C GLU A 287 -15.41 17.45 -10.86
N ARG A 288 -15.21 18.46 -11.72
CA ARG A 288 -16.31 19.09 -12.45
C ARG A 288 -15.87 19.76 -13.75
N ILE A 289 -16.84 19.94 -14.65
CA ILE A 289 -16.70 20.65 -15.92
C ILE A 289 -17.69 21.81 -15.94
N GLN A 290 -17.23 23.02 -16.26
CA GLN A 290 -18.05 24.22 -16.34
C GLN A 290 -17.58 25.13 -17.47
N PHE A 291 -18.24 25.06 -18.63
CA PHE A 291 -17.91 25.90 -19.78
C PHE A 291 -18.51 27.31 -19.67
N ASP A 292 -19.66 27.45 -19.04
CA ASP A 292 -20.35 28.72 -18.82
C ASP A 292 -20.48 28.99 -17.31
N PRO A 293 -19.87 30.08 -16.81
CA PRO A 293 -19.97 30.43 -15.39
C PRO A 293 -21.42 30.66 -14.88
N ASN A 294 -22.36 30.96 -15.79
CA ASN A 294 -23.77 31.20 -15.45
C ASN A 294 -24.63 29.93 -15.45
N ARG A 295 -24.07 28.78 -15.80
CA ARG A 295 -24.76 27.50 -15.80
C ARG A 295 -24.25 26.62 -14.65
N GLU A 296 -25.10 25.75 -14.15
CA GLU A 296 -24.72 24.72 -13.17
C GLU A 296 -23.57 23.88 -13.72
N PRO A 297 -22.52 23.64 -12.93
CA PRO A 297 -21.41 22.77 -13.34
C PRO A 297 -21.85 21.32 -13.49
N SER A 298 -21.27 20.62 -14.42
CA SER A 298 -21.38 19.16 -14.53
C SER A 298 -20.37 18.50 -13.61
N TYR A 299 -20.83 17.90 -12.51
CA TYR A 299 -19.96 17.16 -11.62
C TYR A 299 -19.66 15.77 -12.18
N VAL A 300 -18.37 15.43 -12.26
CA VAL A 300 -17.85 14.13 -12.71
C VAL A 300 -17.61 13.21 -11.49
N ILE A 301 -16.97 13.75 -10.45
CA ILE A 301 -16.90 13.07 -9.17
C ILE A 301 -18.25 13.26 -8.48
N GLY A 302 -18.91 12.15 -8.19
CA GLY A 302 -20.14 12.12 -7.45
C GLY A 302 -19.93 12.37 -5.96
N THR A 303 -21.02 12.33 -5.21
CA THR A 303 -21.00 12.23 -3.76
C THR A 303 -20.95 10.77 -3.33
N TRP A 304 -20.56 10.50 -2.08
CA TRP A 304 -20.65 9.16 -1.52
C TRP A 304 -22.05 8.56 -1.65
N ALA A 305 -23.09 9.38 -1.51
CA ALA A 305 -24.49 8.95 -1.67
C ALA A 305 -24.79 8.49 -3.11
N GLN A 306 -24.24 9.15 -4.12
CA GLN A 306 -24.39 8.73 -5.52
C GLN A 306 -23.64 7.44 -5.80
N ILE A 307 -22.42 7.28 -5.26
CA ILE A 307 -21.64 6.03 -5.36
C ILE A 307 -22.39 4.88 -4.69
N GLU A 308 -22.91 5.07 -3.50
CA GLU A 308 -23.72 4.08 -2.80
C GLU A 308 -24.93 3.65 -3.62
N LYS A 309 -25.64 4.61 -4.20
CA LYS A 309 -26.78 4.33 -5.09
C LYS A 309 -26.34 3.51 -6.31
N GLN A 310 -25.28 3.93 -6.98
CA GLN A 310 -24.75 3.23 -8.16
C GLN A 310 -24.33 1.79 -7.82
N LEU A 311 -23.64 1.57 -6.70
CA LEU A 311 -23.25 0.24 -6.25
C LEU A 311 -24.45 -0.64 -5.91
N LEU A 312 -25.46 -0.08 -5.24
CA LEU A 312 -26.68 -0.82 -4.90
C LEU A 312 -27.57 -1.13 -6.11
N GLU A 313 -27.42 -0.39 -7.20
CA GLU A 313 -28.06 -0.65 -8.50
C GLU A 313 -27.20 -1.55 -9.41
N HIS A 314 -25.89 -1.69 -9.14
CA HIS A 314 -24.96 -2.45 -9.96
C HIS A 314 -25.27 -3.96 -9.98
N GLU A 315 -25.19 -4.57 -11.15
CA GLU A 315 -25.52 -5.99 -11.35
C GLU A 315 -24.67 -6.95 -10.52
N GLU A 316 -23.36 -6.69 -10.46
CA GLU A 316 -22.37 -7.51 -9.76
C GLU A 316 -22.21 -7.15 -8.27
N PHE A 317 -23.06 -6.24 -7.76
CA PHE A 317 -23.02 -5.82 -6.35
C PHE A 317 -24.42 -5.82 -5.71
N GLY A 318 -25.19 -4.74 -5.84
CA GLY A 318 -26.49 -4.60 -5.19
C GLY A 318 -27.57 -5.53 -5.75
N GLN A 319 -27.54 -5.81 -7.06
CA GLN A 319 -28.45 -6.80 -7.65
C GLN A 319 -28.07 -8.23 -7.26
N TYR A 320 -26.77 -8.52 -7.02
CA TYR A 320 -26.32 -9.79 -6.46
C TYR A 320 -26.97 -10.08 -5.11
N LEU A 321 -27.10 -9.07 -4.23
CA LEU A 321 -27.78 -9.19 -2.92
C LEU A 321 -29.28 -9.52 -3.04
N LYS A 322 -29.90 -9.26 -4.19
CA LYS A 322 -31.34 -9.52 -4.44
C LYS A 322 -31.61 -10.86 -5.08
N ARG A 323 -30.57 -11.52 -5.65
CA ARG A 323 -30.71 -12.83 -6.29
C ARG A 323 -31.04 -13.90 -5.25
N ASP A 324 -31.77 -14.93 -5.65
CA ASP A 324 -32.13 -16.03 -4.76
C ASP A 324 -30.85 -16.70 -4.21
N SER A 325 -30.87 -16.92 -2.89
CA SER A 325 -29.79 -17.63 -2.22
C SER A 325 -30.14 -19.10 -2.06
N PRO A 326 -29.35 -20.01 -2.60
CA PRO A 326 -29.51 -21.44 -2.35
C PRO A 326 -29.37 -21.82 -0.86
N LEU A 327 -28.82 -20.93 -0.03
CA LEU A 327 -28.70 -21.11 1.43
C LEU A 327 -29.91 -20.56 2.22
N ALA A 328 -30.97 -20.05 1.55
CA ALA A 328 -32.10 -19.38 2.21
C ALA A 328 -32.78 -20.24 3.27
N ALA A 329 -33.03 -21.52 2.97
CA ALA A 329 -33.66 -22.45 3.93
C ALA A 329 -32.80 -22.67 5.19
N GLY A 330 -31.49 -22.87 5.03
CA GLY A 330 -30.54 -22.96 6.14
C GLY A 330 -30.45 -21.67 6.94
N ALA A 331 -30.42 -20.51 6.27
CA ALA A 331 -30.41 -19.22 6.90
C ALA A 331 -31.68 -18.92 7.73
N ALA A 332 -32.85 -19.27 7.19
CA ALA A 332 -34.13 -19.10 7.91
C ALA A 332 -34.19 -19.94 9.20
N ALA A 333 -33.63 -21.16 9.19
CA ALA A 333 -33.56 -22.01 10.37
C ALA A 333 -32.74 -21.37 11.51
N LEU A 334 -31.77 -20.52 11.21
CA LEU A 334 -30.93 -19.82 12.21
C LEU A 334 -31.74 -18.80 13.06
N ARG A 335 -32.93 -18.40 12.62
CA ARG A 335 -33.81 -17.49 13.40
C ARG A 335 -34.20 -18.06 14.77
N THR A 336 -34.10 -19.38 14.94
CA THR A 336 -34.34 -20.05 16.23
C THR A 336 -33.25 -19.77 17.27
N ILE A 337 -32.09 -19.27 16.87
CA ILE A 337 -31.00 -18.90 17.79
C ILE A 337 -31.35 -17.53 18.40
N PRO A 338 -31.61 -17.45 19.73
CA PRO A 338 -32.09 -16.22 20.36
C PRO A 338 -31.03 -15.11 20.36
N ASP A 339 -29.78 -15.44 20.66
CA ASP A 339 -28.69 -14.45 20.68
C ASP A 339 -28.28 -14.01 19.27
N PRO A 340 -28.40 -12.69 18.95
CA PRO A 340 -28.07 -12.18 17.63
C PRO A 340 -26.60 -12.36 17.23
N ALA A 341 -25.66 -12.33 18.18
CA ALA A 341 -24.24 -12.52 17.89
C ALA A 341 -23.94 -13.99 17.56
N ALA A 342 -24.49 -14.93 18.35
CA ALA A 342 -24.40 -16.36 18.04
C ALA A 342 -25.05 -16.71 16.71
N ARG A 343 -26.20 -16.07 16.40
CA ARG A 343 -26.89 -16.22 15.11
C ARG A 343 -26.02 -15.72 13.94
N ALA A 344 -25.35 -14.60 14.10
CA ALA A 344 -24.45 -14.07 13.09
C ALA A 344 -23.23 -14.98 12.87
N ALA A 345 -22.65 -15.55 13.94
CA ALA A 345 -21.60 -16.54 13.86
C ALA A 345 -22.04 -17.81 13.13
N ALA A 346 -23.26 -18.31 13.41
CA ALA A 346 -23.83 -19.45 12.73
C ALA A 346 -24.10 -19.19 11.24
N ALA A 347 -24.55 -17.98 10.89
CA ALA A 347 -24.72 -17.55 9.49
C ALA A 347 -23.39 -17.53 8.75
N ARG A 348 -22.33 -17.01 9.37
CA ARG A 348 -20.98 -17.08 8.80
C ARG A 348 -20.51 -18.51 8.59
N GLN A 349 -20.72 -19.37 9.57
CA GLN A 349 -20.34 -20.78 9.48
C GLN A 349 -21.07 -21.51 8.33
N LEU A 350 -22.36 -21.21 8.11
CA LEU A 350 -23.12 -21.73 6.99
C LEU A 350 -22.49 -21.38 5.64
N VAL A 351 -22.01 -20.16 5.46
CA VAL A 351 -21.32 -19.71 4.24
C VAL A 351 -19.96 -20.39 4.10
N LEU A 352 -19.17 -20.46 5.17
CA LEU A 352 -17.84 -21.08 5.18
C LEU A 352 -17.89 -22.58 4.80
N GLN A 353 -18.94 -23.30 5.20
CA GLN A 353 -19.13 -24.70 4.83
C GLN A 353 -19.52 -24.89 3.36
N ALA A 354 -20.14 -23.87 2.76
CA ALA A 354 -20.65 -23.94 1.40
C ALA A 354 -19.62 -23.50 0.35
N VAL A 355 -18.77 -22.50 0.67
CA VAL A 355 -17.88 -21.84 -0.30
C VAL A 355 -16.52 -21.57 0.30
N GLY A 356 -15.46 -21.94 -0.41
CA GLY A 356 -14.07 -21.58 -0.10
C GLY A 356 -13.62 -20.29 -0.82
N TYR A 357 -12.65 -19.60 -0.25
CA TYR A 357 -12.09 -18.39 -0.83
C TYR A 357 -11.07 -18.70 -1.93
N SER A 358 -11.18 -18.02 -3.06
CA SER A 358 -10.26 -18.15 -4.20
C SER A 358 -8.92 -17.42 -4.07
N GLY A 359 -8.72 -16.68 -2.96
CA GLY A 359 -7.55 -15.83 -2.79
C GLY A 359 -7.65 -14.48 -3.54
N THR A 360 -8.77 -14.18 -4.21
CA THR A 360 -8.94 -12.97 -5.03
C THR A 360 -9.73 -11.90 -4.29
N PRO A 361 -9.09 -10.81 -3.82
CA PRO A 361 -9.80 -9.63 -3.35
C PRO A 361 -10.65 -9.05 -4.50
N SER A 362 -11.87 -8.69 -4.24
CA SER A 362 -12.76 -8.09 -5.22
C SER A 362 -13.85 -7.26 -4.56
N LEU A 363 -14.23 -6.17 -5.22
CA LEU A 363 -15.43 -5.40 -4.86
C LEU A 363 -16.68 -5.98 -5.53
N TYR A 364 -16.53 -6.70 -6.64
CA TYR A 364 -17.62 -7.17 -7.48
C TYR A 364 -17.69 -8.69 -7.56
N ALA A 365 -18.93 -9.22 -7.58
CA ALA A 365 -19.22 -10.63 -7.75
C ALA A 365 -19.32 -10.97 -9.24
N ARG A 366 -18.40 -11.77 -9.76
CA ARG A 366 -18.36 -12.16 -11.19
C ARG A 366 -19.35 -13.28 -11.55
N ASN A 367 -19.60 -14.19 -10.60
CA ASN A 367 -20.48 -15.34 -10.77
C ASN A 367 -21.78 -15.17 -9.96
N SER A 368 -22.86 -15.83 -10.39
CA SER A 368 -24.10 -15.87 -9.62
C SER A 368 -23.95 -16.70 -8.33
N PRO A 369 -24.79 -16.47 -7.29
CA PRO A 369 -24.75 -17.28 -6.06
C PRO A 369 -24.84 -18.77 -6.32
N LYS A 370 -25.68 -19.19 -7.27
CA LYS A 370 -25.81 -20.58 -7.68
C LYS A 370 -24.50 -21.15 -8.21
N ARG A 371 -23.83 -20.42 -9.11
CA ARG A 371 -22.56 -20.86 -9.70
C ARG A 371 -21.43 -20.94 -8.66
N VAL A 372 -21.36 -19.99 -7.74
CA VAL A 372 -20.39 -19.98 -6.64
C VAL A 372 -20.55 -21.22 -5.75
N LEU A 373 -21.78 -21.62 -5.45
CA LEU A 373 -22.05 -22.83 -4.66
C LEU A 373 -21.77 -24.13 -5.45
N GLU A 374 -22.06 -24.15 -6.75
CA GLU A 374 -21.74 -25.31 -7.62
C GLU A 374 -20.21 -25.54 -7.67
N THR A 375 -19.42 -24.47 -7.82
CA THR A 375 -17.95 -24.54 -7.87
C THR A 375 -17.31 -24.65 -6.50
N ARG A 376 -18.04 -24.36 -5.43
CA ARG A 376 -17.55 -24.25 -4.05
C ARG A 376 -16.38 -23.29 -3.89
N GLN A 377 -16.27 -22.29 -4.77
CA GLN A 377 -15.19 -21.31 -4.76
C GLN A 377 -15.72 -19.95 -5.18
N GLY A 378 -15.30 -18.88 -4.45
CA GLY A 378 -15.70 -17.51 -4.74
C GLY A 378 -14.62 -16.50 -4.41
N ASN A 379 -14.69 -15.30 -5.01
CA ASN A 379 -13.90 -14.14 -4.62
C ASN A 379 -14.47 -13.48 -3.35
N ALA A 380 -13.78 -12.48 -2.80
CA ALA A 380 -14.19 -11.81 -1.55
C ALA A 380 -15.62 -11.24 -1.63
N ALA A 381 -16.00 -10.59 -2.75
CA ALA A 381 -17.33 -10.04 -2.93
C ALA A 381 -18.41 -11.13 -3.03
N GLU A 382 -18.16 -12.19 -3.78
CA GLU A 382 -19.09 -13.31 -3.94
C GLU A 382 -19.44 -13.94 -2.58
N ILE A 383 -18.43 -14.16 -1.75
CA ILE A 383 -18.58 -14.76 -0.41
C ILE A 383 -19.26 -13.81 0.55
N ASN A 384 -18.78 -12.58 0.67
CA ASN A 384 -19.25 -11.67 1.71
C ASN A 384 -20.59 -11.00 1.36
N LEU A 385 -20.92 -10.80 0.09
CA LEU A 385 -22.28 -10.42 -0.31
C LEU A 385 -23.27 -11.55 -0.06
N LEU A 386 -22.87 -12.81 -0.30
CA LEU A 386 -23.68 -13.98 0.09
C LEU A 386 -23.86 -14.03 1.61
N LEU A 387 -22.81 -13.76 2.40
CA LEU A 387 -22.90 -13.66 3.86
C LEU A 387 -23.90 -12.57 4.29
N VAL A 388 -23.84 -11.35 3.71
CA VAL A 388 -24.82 -10.28 3.99
C VAL A 388 -26.24 -10.76 3.71
N ARG A 389 -26.46 -11.49 2.61
CA ARG A 389 -27.76 -12.06 2.27
C ARG A 389 -28.21 -13.08 3.30
N VAL A 390 -27.38 -14.04 3.66
CA VAL A 390 -27.67 -15.08 4.67
C VAL A 390 -27.97 -14.46 6.04
N LEU A 391 -27.24 -13.42 6.45
CA LEU A 391 -27.51 -12.68 7.69
C LEU A 391 -28.88 -12.02 7.70
N ARG A 392 -29.30 -11.40 6.57
CA ARG A 392 -30.64 -10.81 6.41
C ARG A 392 -31.75 -11.88 6.46
N GLU A 393 -31.54 -13.00 5.81
CA GLU A 393 -32.47 -14.15 5.83
C GLU A 393 -32.57 -14.79 7.21
N ALA A 394 -31.48 -14.75 8.01
CA ALA A 394 -31.48 -15.12 9.42
C ALA A 394 -32.17 -14.08 10.33
N GLY A 395 -32.71 -12.97 9.78
CA GLY A 395 -33.41 -11.93 10.54
C GLY A 395 -32.49 -10.94 11.26
N LEU A 396 -31.30 -10.71 10.74
CA LEU A 396 -30.36 -9.71 11.25
C LEU A 396 -30.31 -8.50 10.33
N GLU A 397 -30.12 -7.30 10.93
CA GLU A 397 -29.84 -6.09 10.15
C GLU A 397 -28.40 -6.09 9.70
N ALA A 398 -28.18 -6.44 8.42
CA ALA A 398 -26.86 -6.58 7.86
C ALA A 398 -26.68 -5.75 6.59
N HIS A 399 -25.50 -5.14 6.44
CA HIS A 399 -25.13 -4.27 5.34
C HIS A 399 -23.73 -4.58 4.82
N PRO A 400 -23.46 -4.38 3.50
CA PRO A 400 -22.10 -4.45 2.98
C PRO A 400 -21.21 -3.33 3.56
N LEU A 401 -19.98 -3.67 3.89
CA LEU A 401 -18.92 -2.74 4.28
C LEU A 401 -17.82 -2.80 3.23
N LEU A 402 -17.65 -1.69 2.50
CA LEU A 402 -16.55 -1.57 1.53
C LEU A 402 -15.26 -1.26 2.28
N LEU A 403 -14.19 -1.91 1.92
CA LEU A 403 -12.88 -1.60 2.46
C LEU A 403 -11.77 -1.80 1.41
N SER A 404 -10.61 -1.24 1.71
CA SER A 404 -9.39 -1.43 0.95
C SER A 404 -8.43 -2.30 1.75
N THR A 405 -7.93 -3.36 1.15
CA THR A 405 -6.94 -4.20 1.83
C THR A 405 -5.60 -3.46 1.97
N ARG A 406 -4.79 -3.85 2.95
CA ARG A 406 -3.48 -3.26 3.20
C ARG A 406 -2.56 -3.28 1.97
N ARG A 407 -2.68 -4.31 1.12
CA ARG A 407 -1.91 -4.42 -0.13
C ARG A 407 -2.45 -3.57 -1.27
N HIS A 408 -3.68 -3.08 -1.17
CA HIS A 408 -4.29 -2.20 -2.18
C HIS A 408 -4.02 -0.72 -1.89
N GLY A 409 -3.91 -0.36 -0.61
CA GLY A 409 -3.61 1.01 -0.17
C GLY A 409 -4.70 1.61 0.70
N ARG A 410 -4.40 2.78 1.25
CA ARG A 410 -5.29 3.48 2.17
C ARG A 410 -6.39 4.23 1.44
N VAL A 411 -7.58 4.19 2.01
CA VAL A 411 -8.72 4.97 1.50
C VAL A 411 -8.59 6.44 1.93
N GLN A 412 -8.81 7.33 0.98
CA GLN A 412 -8.96 8.76 1.21
C GLN A 412 -10.44 9.09 1.35
N THR A 413 -10.88 9.34 2.57
CA THR A 413 -12.31 9.53 2.90
C THR A 413 -12.94 10.73 2.22
N GLU A 414 -12.16 11.74 1.88
CA GLU A 414 -12.57 12.98 1.21
C GLU A 414 -12.78 12.81 -0.30
N LEU A 415 -12.38 11.66 -0.85
CA LEU A 415 -12.43 11.40 -2.28
C LEU A 415 -13.44 10.31 -2.59
N PRO A 416 -14.66 10.65 -3.09
CA PRO A 416 -15.68 9.67 -3.42
C PRO A 416 -15.36 8.94 -4.73
N VAL A 417 -14.48 7.97 -4.68
CA VAL A 417 -14.04 7.14 -5.81
C VAL A 417 -14.11 5.66 -5.45
N VAL A 418 -14.80 4.88 -6.28
CA VAL A 418 -15.02 3.44 -6.05
C VAL A 418 -13.73 2.62 -6.16
N SER A 419 -12.82 3.04 -7.04
CA SER A 419 -11.55 2.33 -7.26
C SER A 419 -10.62 2.26 -6.05
N GLN A 420 -10.89 3.04 -5.01
CA GLN A 420 -10.18 2.94 -3.73
C GLN A 420 -10.50 1.67 -2.95
N PHE A 421 -11.58 0.96 -3.30
CA PHE A 421 -12.00 -0.25 -2.61
C PHE A 421 -11.75 -1.49 -3.46
N ASN A 422 -11.27 -2.53 -2.84
CA ASN A 422 -11.06 -3.83 -3.50
C ASN A 422 -11.63 -5.00 -2.71
N TYR A 423 -12.44 -4.72 -1.67
CA TYR A 423 -12.93 -5.76 -0.77
C TYR A 423 -14.29 -5.39 -0.16
N VAL A 424 -15.08 -6.39 0.17
CA VAL A 424 -16.35 -6.27 0.89
C VAL A 424 -16.30 -7.15 2.13
N ALA A 425 -16.74 -6.62 3.26
CA ALA A 425 -17.06 -7.39 4.47
C ALA A 425 -18.53 -7.20 4.82
N ALA A 426 -19.04 -7.94 5.80
CA ALA A 426 -20.40 -7.79 6.31
C ALA A 426 -20.40 -7.01 7.63
N HIS A 427 -21.27 -6.04 7.75
CA HIS A 427 -21.57 -5.33 8.99
C HIS A 427 -22.94 -5.78 9.50
N VAL A 428 -23.05 -6.07 10.79
CA VAL A 428 -24.29 -6.41 11.47
C VAL A 428 -24.53 -5.42 12.62
N ALA A 429 -25.70 -4.80 12.61
CA ALA A 429 -26.17 -4.00 13.74
C ALA A 429 -26.73 -4.94 14.82
N LEU A 430 -26.27 -4.77 16.06
CA LEU A 430 -26.70 -5.54 17.21
C LEU A 430 -27.48 -4.67 18.19
N PRO A 431 -28.36 -5.26 19.04
CA PRO A 431 -29.06 -4.52 20.08
C PRO A 431 -28.12 -3.72 20.99
N GLY A 432 -28.61 -2.55 21.47
CA GLY A 432 -27.81 -1.68 22.34
C GLY A 432 -26.74 -0.87 21.63
N GLY A 433 -26.84 -0.69 20.30
CA GLY A 433 -25.89 0.09 19.50
C GLY A 433 -24.55 -0.61 19.25
N LYS A 434 -24.43 -1.88 19.62
CA LYS A 434 -23.26 -2.69 19.29
C LYS A 434 -23.25 -3.03 17.80
N GLN A 435 -22.07 -3.31 17.27
CA GLN A 435 -21.88 -3.72 15.87
C GLN A 435 -20.90 -4.89 15.80
N LEU A 436 -21.07 -5.70 14.78
CA LEU A 436 -20.18 -6.81 14.48
C LEU A 436 -19.74 -6.71 13.03
N LEU A 437 -18.43 -6.83 12.79
CA LEU A 437 -17.84 -6.93 11.46
C LEU A 437 -17.53 -8.42 11.20
N LEU A 438 -18.01 -8.94 10.08
CA LEU A 438 -17.88 -10.36 9.74
C LEU A 438 -17.25 -10.52 8.37
N ASP A 439 -16.48 -11.58 8.27
CA ASP A 439 -15.86 -12.03 7.03
C ASP A 439 -15.93 -13.56 6.93
N ALA A 440 -16.29 -14.08 5.76
CA ALA A 440 -16.38 -15.52 5.53
C ALA A 440 -15.34 -16.03 4.51
N THR A 441 -14.22 -15.32 4.34
CA THR A 441 -13.13 -15.77 3.45
C THR A 441 -12.10 -16.65 4.15
N ASP A 442 -12.02 -16.59 5.49
CA ASP A 442 -11.05 -17.34 6.29
C ASP A 442 -11.75 -18.14 7.40
N ALA A 443 -11.73 -19.45 7.28
CA ALA A 443 -12.32 -20.37 8.26
C ALA A 443 -11.50 -20.49 9.55
N THR A 444 -10.25 -20.04 9.55
CA THR A 444 -9.36 -20.11 10.71
C THR A 444 -9.54 -18.94 11.68
N LEU A 445 -10.25 -17.89 11.25
CA LEU A 445 -10.56 -16.71 12.04
C LEU A 445 -11.76 -16.92 12.95
N PRO A 446 -11.72 -16.47 14.22
CA PRO A 446 -12.91 -16.26 15.04
C PRO A 446 -13.92 -15.34 14.35
N PRO A 447 -15.24 -15.54 14.58
CA PRO A 447 -16.28 -14.75 13.90
C PRO A 447 -16.18 -13.25 14.09
N GLU A 448 -15.67 -12.79 15.23
CA GLU A 448 -15.53 -11.37 15.59
C GLU A 448 -14.30 -10.68 14.98
N LEU A 449 -13.45 -11.42 14.25
CA LEU A 449 -12.25 -10.87 13.65
C LEU A 449 -12.39 -10.74 12.14
N LEU A 450 -11.92 -9.61 11.60
CA LEU A 450 -11.65 -9.46 10.17
C LEU A 450 -10.25 -10.01 9.84
N PRO A 451 -10.00 -10.48 8.61
CA PRO A 451 -8.64 -10.81 8.17
C PRO A 451 -7.66 -9.65 8.42
N GLU A 452 -6.45 -9.96 8.86
CA GLU A 452 -5.43 -8.94 9.19
C GLU A 452 -5.15 -7.99 8.01
N ASN A 453 -5.24 -8.52 6.78
CA ASN A 453 -5.12 -7.73 5.56
C ASN A 453 -6.26 -6.71 5.35
N CYS A 454 -7.40 -6.87 6.02
CA CYS A 454 -8.53 -5.94 6.00
C CYS A 454 -8.42 -4.82 7.05
N LEU A 455 -7.46 -4.89 7.98
CA LEU A 455 -7.24 -3.87 9.01
C LEU A 455 -6.48 -2.68 8.42
N ASN A 456 -7.18 -1.80 7.69
CA ASN A 456 -6.57 -0.71 6.93
C ASN A 456 -7.38 0.59 7.05
N GLY A 457 -7.31 1.22 8.21
CA GLY A 457 -7.95 2.53 8.44
C GLY A 457 -9.46 2.45 8.62
N GLN A 458 -10.24 2.79 7.60
CA GLN A 458 -11.69 2.86 7.68
C GLN A 458 -12.36 2.16 6.49
N GLY A 459 -13.51 1.53 6.75
CA GLY A 459 -14.39 0.99 5.74
C GLY A 459 -15.64 1.88 5.55
N ARG A 460 -16.23 1.87 4.35
CA ARG A 460 -17.46 2.58 4.03
C ARG A 460 -18.67 1.67 4.15
N LEU A 461 -19.52 1.91 5.16
CA LEU A 461 -20.78 1.19 5.35
C LEU A 461 -21.79 1.65 4.29
N LEU A 462 -22.38 0.70 3.56
CA LEU A 462 -23.49 0.97 2.64
C LEU A 462 -24.82 0.68 3.33
N GLY A 463 -25.70 1.68 3.39
CA GLY A 463 -27.01 1.54 4.04
C GLY A 463 -27.67 2.88 4.31
N PRO A 464 -28.83 2.92 5.00
CA PRO A 464 -29.66 4.12 5.16
C PRO A 464 -28.95 5.35 5.74
N ALA A 465 -27.82 5.15 6.42
CA ALA A 465 -26.98 6.23 6.98
C ALA A 465 -25.52 5.96 6.65
N GLY A 466 -25.17 5.92 5.35
CA GLY A 466 -23.81 5.65 4.92
C GLY A 466 -22.76 6.38 5.74
N ARG A 467 -21.87 5.64 6.41
CA ARG A 467 -20.87 6.17 7.34
C ARG A 467 -19.53 5.43 7.25
N TRP A 468 -18.50 6.05 7.76
CA TRP A 468 -17.20 5.42 7.92
C TRP A 468 -17.13 4.60 9.21
N ILE A 469 -16.60 3.38 9.12
CA ILE A 469 -16.41 2.45 10.24
C ILE A 469 -14.92 2.24 10.43
N PRO A 470 -14.35 2.51 11.61
CA PRO A 470 -12.95 2.16 11.89
C PRO A 470 -12.70 0.65 11.77
N LEU A 471 -11.64 0.27 11.08
CA LEU A 471 -11.18 -1.11 10.94
C LEU A 471 -10.06 -1.37 11.95
N ALA A 472 -10.40 -1.20 13.23
CA ALA A 472 -9.45 -1.41 14.32
C ALA A 472 -9.32 -2.90 14.67
N PRO A 473 -8.12 -3.38 15.03
CA PRO A 473 -7.95 -4.75 15.51
C PRO A 473 -8.69 -4.95 16.83
N ALA A 474 -9.45 -6.04 16.92
CA ALA A 474 -10.16 -6.40 18.16
C ALA A 474 -9.25 -7.12 19.17
N THR A 475 -8.09 -7.62 18.73
CA THR A 475 -7.14 -8.35 19.54
C THR A 475 -5.71 -8.13 19.04
N SER A 476 -4.71 -8.54 19.84
CA SER A 476 -3.29 -8.47 19.48
C SER A 476 -2.81 -9.74 18.76
N HIS A 477 -1.60 -9.68 18.23
CA HIS A 477 -0.84 -10.85 17.76
C HIS A 477 0.08 -11.31 18.90
N LEU A 478 -0.33 -12.35 19.64
CA LEU A 478 0.41 -12.87 20.79
C LEU A 478 1.08 -14.21 20.47
N ARG A 479 2.40 -14.28 20.73
CA ARG A 479 3.17 -15.53 20.81
C ARG A 479 3.69 -15.69 22.23
N TYR A 480 3.31 -16.78 22.89
CA TYR A 480 3.75 -17.13 24.24
C TYR A 480 4.44 -18.48 24.23
N THR A 481 5.65 -18.56 24.77
CA THR A 481 6.42 -19.78 24.90
C THR A 481 6.64 -20.07 26.40
N HIS A 482 6.12 -21.18 26.86
CA HIS A 482 6.35 -21.69 28.22
C HIS A 482 7.13 -23.00 28.14
N ALA A 483 8.25 -23.08 28.81
CA ALA A 483 9.07 -24.29 28.86
C ALA A 483 9.42 -24.71 30.31
N ARG A 484 9.33 -26.00 30.57
CA ARG A 484 9.85 -26.63 31.79
C ARG A 484 10.94 -27.58 31.38
N LEU A 485 12.19 -27.22 31.66
CA LEU A 485 13.37 -27.90 31.18
C LEU A 485 14.22 -28.38 32.36
N THR A 486 14.82 -29.55 32.19
CA THR A 486 15.88 -30.06 33.05
C THR A 486 17.18 -30.01 32.28
N LEU A 487 18.20 -29.41 32.89
CA LEU A 487 19.56 -29.35 32.37
C LEU A 487 20.34 -30.53 32.94
N ASP A 488 21.10 -31.20 32.11
CA ASP A 488 22.05 -32.25 32.54
C ASP A 488 23.46 -31.69 32.75
N ALA A 489 24.36 -32.49 33.30
CA ALA A 489 25.75 -32.11 33.56
C ALA A 489 26.59 -31.91 32.27
N LYS A 490 26.07 -32.31 31.12
CA LYS A 490 26.67 -32.16 29.81
C LYS A 490 26.15 -30.94 29.04
N GLY A 491 25.26 -30.14 29.64
CA GLY A 491 24.64 -28.98 29.00
C GLY A 491 23.44 -29.33 28.12
N GLY A 492 22.98 -30.59 28.11
CA GLY A 492 21.78 -31.02 27.42
C GLY A 492 20.52 -30.53 28.15
N LEU A 493 19.48 -30.24 27.39
CA LEU A 493 18.16 -29.82 27.87
C LEU A 493 17.11 -30.88 27.53
N GLN A 494 16.22 -31.18 28.46
CA GLN A 494 15.11 -32.08 28.23
C GLN A 494 13.87 -31.57 28.97
N GLY A 495 12.70 -31.65 28.33
CA GLY A 495 11.46 -31.30 29.02
C GLY A 495 10.31 -30.98 28.08
N THR A 496 9.37 -30.23 28.64
CA THR A 496 8.16 -29.82 27.92
C THR A 496 8.28 -28.38 27.44
N VAL A 497 8.02 -28.15 26.15
CA VAL A 497 7.90 -26.83 25.52
C VAL A 497 6.48 -26.67 25.04
N ARG A 498 5.79 -25.62 25.49
CA ARG A 498 4.44 -25.25 25.07
C ARG A 498 4.48 -23.89 24.40
N GLN A 499 4.10 -23.84 23.13
CA GLN A 499 3.91 -22.60 22.39
C GLN A 499 2.42 -22.32 22.26
N GLU A 500 2.00 -21.13 22.64
CA GLU A 500 0.64 -20.63 22.48
C GLU A 500 0.61 -19.44 21.54
N TYR A 501 -0.33 -19.47 20.62
CA TYR A 501 -0.61 -18.42 19.66
C TYR A 501 -2.02 -17.91 19.89
N ALA A 502 -2.18 -16.63 20.24
CA ALA A 502 -3.49 -16.04 20.52
C ALA A 502 -3.77 -14.83 19.62
N GLY A 503 -5.05 -14.51 19.47
CA GLY A 503 -5.49 -13.45 18.58
C GLY A 503 -5.10 -13.75 17.13
N TYR A 504 -4.50 -12.76 16.44
CA TYR A 504 -4.10 -12.94 15.04
C TYR A 504 -2.95 -13.95 14.86
N ALA A 505 -2.11 -14.17 15.86
CA ALA A 505 -1.12 -15.24 15.80
C ALA A 505 -1.75 -16.64 15.72
N ALA A 506 -2.95 -16.82 16.27
CA ALA A 506 -3.65 -18.11 16.21
C ALA A 506 -4.07 -18.45 14.78
N THR A 507 -4.47 -17.48 13.97
CA THR A 507 -4.91 -17.72 12.59
C THR A 507 -3.79 -18.24 11.70
N GLU A 508 -2.59 -17.68 11.83
CA GLU A 508 -1.39 -18.11 11.09
C GLU A 508 -0.95 -19.52 11.47
N ASN A 509 -1.26 -19.95 12.69
CA ASN A 509 -0.78 -21.20 13.28
C ASN A 509 -1.90 -22.25 13.46
N ARG A 510 -3.12 -22.01 12.97
CA ARG A 510 -4.23 -22.95 12.99
C ARG A 510 -4.08 -23.97 11.86
N GLN A 511 -3.09 -24.83 12.01
CA GLN A 511 -2.67 -25.83 11.04
C GLN A 511 -2.67 -27.23 11.68
N PRO A 512 -2.66 -28.32 10.88
CA PRO A 512 -2.51 -29.68 11.39
C PRO A 512 -1.25 -29.85 12.23
N LEU A 513 -1.31 -30.73 13.24
CA LEU A 513 -0.17 -31.03 14.12
C LEU A 513 1.11 -31.39 13.32
N THR A 514 0.97 -32.10 12.21
CA THR A 514 2.10 -32.49 11.35
C THR A 514 2.86 -31.27 10.81
N GLU A 515 2.14 -30.25 10.39
CA GLU A 515 2.72 -29.01 9.86
C GLU A 515 3.35 -28.17 10.97
N LEU A 516 2.65 -28.00 12.10
CA LEU A 516 3.20 -27.29 13.26
C LEU A 516 4.48 -27.92 13.77
N ARG A 517 4.51 -29.27 13.85
CA ARG A 517 5.70 -30.03 14.24
C ARG A 517 6.85 -29.83 13.24
N GLN A 518 6.57 -29.90 11.95
CA GLN A 518 7.60 -29.67 10.91
C GLN A 518 8.17 -28.25 10.95
N GLN A 519 7.32 -27.24 11.11
CA GLN A 519 7.75 -25.85 11.26
C GLN A 519 8.63 -25.67 12.48
N TRP A 520 8.23 -26.22 13.62
CA TRP A 520 9.02 -26.16 14.84
C TRP A 520 10.37 -26.85 14.67
N GLN A 521 10.40 -28.07 14.11
CA GLN A 521 11.64 -28.81 13.86
C GLN A 521 12.59 -28.09 12.92
N LYS A 522 12.05 -27.43 11.88
CA LYS A 522 12.84 -26.62 10.95
C LYS A 522 13.49 -25.40 11.64
N ALA A 523 12.75 -24.78 12.58
CA ALA A 523 13.28 -23.66 13.36
C ALA A 523 14.29 -24.11 14.46
N HIS A 524 14.25 -25.36 14.86
CA HIS A 524 15.06 -25.93 15.93
C HIS A 524 15.69 -27.27 15.51
N PRO A 525 16.64 -27.25 14.53
CA PRO A 525 17.14 -28.46 13.91
C PRO A 525 17.88 -29.40 14.90
N ASP A 526 18.51 -28.85 15.94
CA ASP A 526 19.29 -29.59 16.91
C ASP A 526 18.43 -30.29 18.02
N TRP A 527 17.14 -29.93 18.08
CA TRP A 527 16.22 -30.54 19.02
C TRP A 527 15.62 -31.83 18.47
N GLN A 528 15.44 -32.80 19.35
CA GLN A 528 14.75 -34.08 19.06
C GLN A 528 13.39 -34.06 19.75
N ILE A 529 12.32 -34.26 18.96
CA ILE A 529 10.93 -34.26 19.46
C ILE A 529 10.51 -35.70 19.74
N ASP A 530 10.29 -36.01 21.01
CA ASP A 530 9.82 -37.34 21.46
C ASP A 530 8.29 -37.44 21.34
N LYS A 531 7.54 -36.39 21.69
CA LYS A 531 6.08 -36.31 21.62
C LYS A 531 5.62 -34.93 21.22
N ALA A 532 4.55 -34.85 20.42
CA ALA A 532 3.93 -33.60 20.07
C ALA A 532 2.39 -33.70 20.14
N GLU A 533 1.75 -32.67 20.69
CA GLU A 533 0.28 -32.51 20.73
C GLU A 533 -0.07 -31.08 20.37
N ALA A 534 -1.21 -30.89 19.68
CA ALA A 534 -1.72 -29.56 19.36
C ALA A 534 -3.21 -29.45 19.67
N THR A 535 -3.63 -28.24 20.04
CA THR A 535 -5.03 -27.83 20.15
C THR A 535 -5.28 -26.73 19.09
N THR A 536 -6.00 -27.04 18.04
CA THR A 536 -6.18 -26.17 16.87
C THR A 536 -7.63 -25.91 16.50
N ASP A 537 -8.59 -26.76 16.92
CA ASP A 537 -9.93 -26.84 16.34
C ASP A 537 -10.91 -25.81 16.93
N ASP A 538 -10.69 -25.35 18.15
CA ASP A 538 -11.56 -24.38 18.81
C ASP A 538 -11.14 -22.95 18.48
N LEU A 539 -11.95 -22.24 17.64
CA LEU A 539 -11.66 -20.86 17.24
C LEU A 539 -11.67 -19.86 18.41
N SER A 540 -12.36 -20.16 19.50
CA SER A 540 -12.42 -19.29 20.69
C SER A 540 -11.18 -19.39 21.57
N ARG A 541 -10.31 -20.37 21.32
CA ARG A 541 -9.11 -20.62 22.11
C ARG A 541 -7.82 -20.35 21.35
N PRO A 542 -6.73 -20.02 22.07
CA PRO A 542 -5.40 -20.00 21.48
C PRO A 542 -5.06 -21.35 20.82
N VAL A 543 -4.32 -21.29 19.72
CA VAL A 543 -3.64 -22.50 19.22
C VAL A 543 -2.49 -22.83 20.16
N ALA A 544 -2.40 -24.06 20.62
CA ALA A 544 -1.33 -24.52 21.47
C ALA A 544 -0.62 -25.73 20.87
N LEU A 545 0.70 -25.65 20.75
CA LEU A 545 1.60 -26.76 20.42
C LEU A 545 2.37 -27.13 21.65
N THR A 546 2.23 -28.37 22.15
CA THR A 546 2.98 -28.91 23.27
C THR A 546 3.91 -30.00 22.80
N LEU A 547 5.19 -29.87 23.12
CA LEU A 547 6.25 -30.80 22.73
C LEU A 547 6.95 -31.32 23.96
N ASN A 548 7.20 -32.65 24.01
CA ASN A 548 8.27 -33.21 24.84
C ASN A 548 9.49 -33.34 23.91
N ALA A 549 10.57 -32.64 24.26
CA ALA A 549 11.73 -32.56 23.40
C ALA A 549 13.03 -32.51 24.20
N ARG A 550 14.11 -32.86 23.54
CA ARG A 550 15.46 -32.85 24.11
C ARG A 550 16.46 -32.21 23.14
N LEU A 551 17.37 -31.45 23.69
CA LEU A 551 18.54 -30.91 23.03
C LEU A 551 19.76 -31.67 23.61
N PRO A 552 20.48 -32.45 22.82
CA PRO A 552 21.64 -33.19 23.32
C PRO A 552 22.74 -32.26 23.84
N GLY A 553 23.37 -32.62 24.92
CA GLY A 553 24.56 -31.95 25.48
C GLY A 553 25.85 -32.41 24.83
N ALA A 554 26.98 -32.00 25.42
CA ALA A 554 28.32 -32.43 25.03
C ALA A 554 28.55 -33.91 25.41
N GLU A 555 29.63 -34.52 24.93
CA GLU A 555 29.95 -35.92 25.25
C GLU A 555 30.30 -36.14 26.74
N ALA A 556 30.94 -35.16 27.39
CA ALA A 556 31.38 -35.23 28.75
C ALA A 556 30.82 -34.09 29.63
N PRO A 557 30.63 -34.31 30.94
CA PRO A 557 30.27 -33.27 31.89
C PRO A 557 31.32 -32.14 31.93
N ALA A 558 30.84 -30.88 31.97
CA ALA A 558 31.68 -29.69 32.03
C ALA A 558 31.68 -29.09 33.43
N THR A 559 32.84 -28.55 33.86
CA THR A 559 32.92 -27.80 35.11
C THR A 559 32.12 -26.50 35.11
N THR A 560 32.00 -25.89 33.94
CA THR A 560 31.25 -24.67 33.72
C THR A 560 30.26 -24.86 32.58
N LEU A 561 29.00 -24.52 32.78
CA LEU A 561 27.96 -24.56 31.75
C LEU A 561 27.46 -23.15 31.45
N TYR A 562 27.33 -22.82 30.14
CA TYR A 562 26.76 -21.61 29.65
C TYR A 562 25.41 -21.93 28.99
N VAL A 563 24.32 -21.59 29.66
CA VAL A 563 22.98 -21.96 29.22
C VAL A 563 22.20 -20.70 28.77
N ARG A 564 21.59 -20.75 27.59
CA ARG A 564 20.76 -19.66 27.02
C ARG A 564 19.33 -20.17 26.86
N PRO A 565 18.56 -20.35 27.94
CA PRO A 565 17.33 -21.13 27.90
C PRO A 565 16.27 -20.54 26.95
N VAL A 566 16.20 -19.23 26.82
CA VAL A 566 15.24 -18.57 25.86
C VAL A 566 15.73 -18.65 24.42
N ALA A 567 17.04 -18.37 24.19
CA ALA A 567 17.59 -18.41 22.83
C ALA A 567 17.52 -19.82 22.22
N GLN A 568 17.70 -20.87 23.02
CA GLN A 568 17.58 -22.26 22.56
C GLN A 568 16.17 -22.67 22.18
N LEU A 569 15.14 -21.91 22.62
CA LEU A 569 13.73 -22.07 22.24
C LEU A 569 13.32 -21.21 21.03
N GLY A 570 14.29 -20.53 20.42
CA GLY A 570 14.09 -19.69 19.22
C GLY A 570 13.64 -18.27 19.55
N VAL A 571 14.56 -17.34 19.39
CA VAL A 571 14.29 -15.90 19.43
C VAL A 571 14.20 -15.41 17.98
N PRO A 572 13.14 -14.66 17.60
CA PRO A 572 13.01 -14.19 16.23
C PRO A 572 14.14 -13.20 15.88
N ALA A 573 14.49 -13.11 14.62
CA ALA A 573 15.38 -12.07 14.15
C ALA A 573 14.74 -10.68 14.30
N ASN A 574 15.60 -9.65 14.49
CA ASN A 574 15.12 -8.28 14.46
C ASN A 574 14.62 -7.97 13.04
N PRO A 575 13.34 -7.61 12.84
CA PRO A 575 12.84 -7.27 11.52
C PRO A 575 13.36 -5.90 11.01
N PHE A 576 13.88 -5.06 11.90
CA PHE A 576 14.35 -3.70 11.62
C PHE A 576 15.86 -3.69 11.34
N GLN A 577 16.26 -4.12 10.13
CA GLN A 577 17.69 -4.30 9.77
C GLN A 577 18.35 -3.00 9.31
N HIS A 578 17.62 -2.12 8.63
CA HIS A 578 18.18 -0.91 8.06
C HIS A 578 18.56 0.11 9.17
N PRO A 579 19.67 0.86 9.00
CA PRO A 579 20.08 1.87 9.98
C PRO A 579 19.10 3.03 10.06
N ASP A 580 18.43 3.35 9.00
CA ASP A 580 17.48 4.46 8.83
C ASP A 580 16.25 4.01 8.05
N ARG A 581 15.15 4.73 8.23
CA ARG A 581 13.86 4.47 7.60
C ARG A 581 13.15 5.77 7.28
N LEU A 582 12.66 5.89 6.05
CA LEU A 582 11.94 7.08 5.61
C LEU A 582 10.42 6.97 5.89
N TYR A 583 9.90 5.75 5.88
CA TYR A 583 8.46 5.49 5.98
C TYR A 583 8.07 4.99 7.36
N PRO A 584 6.84 5.24 7.82
CA PRO A 584 6.38 4.69 9.10
C PRO A 584 6.39 3.15 9.11
N VAL A 585 6.56 2.58 10.28
CA VAL A 585 6.27 1.16 10.53
C VAL A 585 4.76 1.05 10.77
N ASP A 586 4.08 0.24 9.98
CA ASP A 586 2.63 0.07 10.02
C ASP A 586 2.27 -1.39 10.31
N LEU A 587 2.03 -1.68 11.57
CA LEU A 587 1.62 -3.00 12.04
C LEU A 587 0.10 -3.12 11.89
N PRO A 588 -0.44 -4.26 11.44
CA PRO A 588 -1.88 -4.46 11.43
C PRO A 588 -2.48 -4.53 12.84
N THR A 589 -1.70 -5.04 13.81
CA THR A 589 -2.13 -5.22 15.20
C THR A 589 -0.99 -4.96 16.18
N GLU A 590 -1.31 -4.76 17.46
CA GLU A 590 -0.31 -4.82 18.53
C GLU A 590 0.41 -6.17 18.53
N ARG A 591 1.72 -6.17 18.85
CA ARG A 591 2.52 -7.39 18.86
C ARG A 591 3.06 -7.69 20.25
N ARG A 592 2.87 -8.94 20.68
CA ARG A 592 3.32 -9.43 21.96
C ARG A 592 4.13 -10.72 21.78
N LEU A 593 5.33 -10.74 22.36
CA LEU A 593 6.23 -11.89 22.38
C LEU A 593 6.62 -12.15 23.82
N GLU A 594 6.25 -13.32 24.35
CA GLU A 594 6.42 -13.64 25.75
C GLU A 594 7.09 -15.00 25.92
N TYR A 595 8.02 -15.06 26.84
CA TYR A 595 8.72 -16.30 27.25
C TYR A 595 8.63 -16.47 28.76
N MET A 596 8.42 -17.72 29.18
CA MET A 596 8.54 -18.19 30.57
C MET A 596 9.26 -19.52 30.53
N VAL A 597 10.44 -19.59 31.16
CA VAL A 597 11.25 -20.82 31.23
C VAL A 597 11.55 -21.15 32.67
N GLU A 598 11.13 -22.34 33.09
CA GLU A 598 11.51 -22.96 34.34
C GLU A 598 12.64 -23.95 34.03
N LEU A 599 13.83 -23.73 34.63
CA LEU A 599 15.02 -24.55 34.41
C LEU A 599 15.45 -25.23 35.68
N THR A 600 15.41 -26.56 35.72
CA THR A 600 15.96 -27.36 36.80
C THR A 600 17.45 -27.64 36.56
N LEU A 601 18.29 -27.27 37.50
CA LEU A 601 19.74 -27.43 37.43
C LEU A 601 20.19 -28.87 37.76
N PRO A 602 21.29 -29.36 37.17
CA PRO A 602 21.86 -30.65 37.51
C PRO A 602 22.38 -30.67 38.93
N GLU A 603 22.45 -31.86 39.50
CA GLU A 603 22.99 -32.07 40.86
C GLU A 603 24.46 -31.67 40.90
N GLY A 604 24.87 -30.98 41.99
CA GLY A 604 26.22 -30.50 42.17
C GLY A 604 26.60 -29.28 41.36
N TYR A 605 25.60 -28.56 40.76
CA TYR A 605 25.83 -27.28 40.06
C TYR A 605 25.07 -26.14 40.74
N ALA A 606 25.71 -24.98 40.79
CA ALA A 606 25.07 -23.73 41.23
C ALA A 606 25.20 -22.63 40.18
N ALA A 607 24.22 -21.75 40.15
CA ALA A 607 24.28 -20.54 39.32
C ALA A 607 25.27 -19.55 39.98
N THR A 608 26.29 -19.15 39.20
CA THR A 608 27.31 -18.19 39.65
C THR A 608 27.13 -16.83 39.03
N GLU A 609 26.61 -16.78 37.80
CA GLU A 609 26.27 -15.53 37.13
C GLU A 609 24.86 -15.62 36.53
N LEU A 610 24.02 -14.70 36.93
CA LEU A 610 22.65 -14.54 36.42
C LEU A 610 22.53 -13.22 35.64
N PRO A 611 21.86 -13.22 34.47
CA PRO A 611 21.53 -11.98 33.79
C PRO A 611 20.73 -11.03 34.68
N THR A 612 21.09 -9.75 34.67
CA THR A 612 20.37 -8.73 35.45
C THR A 612 18.99 -8.46 34.90
N GLY A 613 18.00 -8.25 35.76
CA GLY A 613 16.67 -7.81 35.36
C GLY A 613 16.75 -6.49 34.59
N THR A 614 15.95 -6.36 33.50
CA THR A 614 16.01 -5.21 32.61
C THR A 614 14.60 -4.78 32.19
N THR A 615 14.35 -3.47 32.22
CA THR A 615 13.14 -2.87 31.67
C THR A 615 13.54 -1.79 30.66
N LEU A 616 13.02 -1.88 29.44
CA LEU A 616 13.18 -0.89 28.38
C LEU A 616 11.81 -0.39 27.97
N ASN A 617 11.65 0.91 27.79
CA ASN A 617 10.39 1.51 27.35
C ASN A 617 10.63 2.38 26.11
N LEU A 618 9.70 2.32 25.16
CA LEU A 618 9.61 3.30 24.08
C LEU A 618 8.95 4.59 24.57
N PRO A 619 9.28 5.73 23.96
CA PRO A 619 8.57 6.98 24.21
C PRO A 619 7.06 6.83 23.94
N ASN A 620 6.27 7.70 24.57
CA ASN A 620 4.82 7.79 24.35
C ASN A 620 4.08 6.45 24.54
N ASN A 621 4.53 5.61 25.45
CA ASN A 621 3.98 4.26 25.68
C ASN A 621 3.93 3.39 24.41
N GLY A 622 4.83 3.62 23.46
CA GLY A 622 4.85 2.89 22.19
C GLY A 622 5.21 1.43 22.30
N GLY A 623 5.82 1.01 23.41
CA GLY A 623 6.17 -0.39 23.65
C GLY A 623 7.08 -0.54 24.86
N ARG A 624 7.20 -1.79 25.30
CA ARG A 624 7.96 -2.13 26.51
C ARG A 624 8.61 -3.51 26.38
N PHE A 625 9.83 -3.63 26.87
CA PHE A 625 10.48 -4.91 27.11
C PHE A 625 10.80 -5.08 28.58
N ILE A 626 10.51 -6.26 29.14
CA ILE A 626 10.82 -6.65 30.51
C ILE A 626 11.51 -8.02 30.48
N PHE A 627 12.62 -8.12 31.17
CA PHE A 627 13.35 -9.36 31.35
C PHE A 627 13.69 -9.54 32.83
N ASN A 628 13.43 -10.73 33.38
CA ASN A 628 13.79 -11.09 34.75
C ASN A 628 14.29 -12.51 34.81
N VAL A 629 15.27 -12.74 35.71
CA VAL A 629 15.72 -14.07 36.15
C VAL A 629 15.57 -14.13 37.63
N GLY A 630 14.92 -15.20 38.11
CA GLY A 630 14.76 -15.50 39.54
C GLY A 630 15.24 -16.90 39.85
N GLN A 631 15.62 -17.13 41.09
CA GLN A 631 16.01 -18.44 41.60
C GLN A 631 15.07 -18.85 42.75
N PRO A 632 13.88 -19.42 42.43
CA PRO A 632 12.89 -19.80 43.44
C PRO A 632 13.40 -20.85 44.47
N THR A 633 14.27 -21.73 44.01
CA THR A 633 14.96 -22.72 44.87
C THR A 633 16.43 -22.84 44.46
N PRO A 634 17.30 -23.43 45.30
CA PRO A 634 18.72 -23.61 44.93
C PRO A 634 18.94 -24.35 43.60
N ARG A 635 17.96 -25.17 43.18
CA ARG A 635 18.03 -25.97 41.94
C ARG A 635 17.06 -25.53 40.83
N THR A 636 16.36 -24.46 41.01
CA THR A 636 15.37 -24.02 40.00
C THR A 636 15.59 -22.55 39.65
N LEU A 637 15.71 -22.28 38.35
CA LEU A 637 15.72 -20.91 37.82
C LEU A 637 14.42 -20.65 37.08
N SER A 638 13.92 -19.41 37.14
CA SER A 638 12.78 -18.92 36.37
C SER A 638 13.24 -17.75 35.54
N VAL A 639 13.10 -17.86 34.22
CA VAL A 639 13.44 -16.80 33.25
C VAL A 639 12.19 -16.32 32.59
N THR A 640 11.94 -15.00 32.60
CA THR A 640 10.82 -14.39 31.94
C THR A 640 11.29 -13.28 31.03
N GLY A 641 10.74 -13.22 29.78
CA GLY A 641 10.99 -12.17 28.81
C GLY A 641 9.68 -11.77 28.16
N ARG A 642 9.37 -10.46 28.12
CA ARG A 642 8.15 -9.93 27.53
C ARG A 642 8.47 -8.72 26.68
N LEU A 643 8.19 -8.79 25.38
CA LEU A 643 8.24 -7.68 24.45
C LEU A 643 6.82 -7.36 24.00
N HIS A 644 6.37 -6.13 24.23
CA HIS A 644 5.03 -5.67 23.84
C HIS A 644 5.14 -4.37 23.08
N LEU A 645 4.67 -4.35 21.82
CA LEU A 645 4.44 -3.16 21.01
C LEU A 645 2.97 -2.78 21.11
N THR A 646 2.67 -1.62 21.68
CA THR A 646 1.32 -1.16 22.00
C THR A 646 0.69 -0.27 20.94
N LYS A 647 1.51 0.20 20.00
CA LYS A 647 1.05 0.98 18.84
C LYS A 647 1.03 0.10 17.60
N THR A 648 0.08 0.41 16.71
CA THR A 648 0.05 -0.17 15.36
C THR A 648 0.83 0.67 14.36
N ARG A 649 1.15 1.93 14.68
CA ARG A 649 1.91 2.81 13.79
C ARG A 649 3.00 3.58 14.54
N TYR A 650 4.23 3.48 14.02
CA TYR A 650 5.40 4.23 14.47
C TYR A 650 5.87 5.13 13.34
N THR A 651 6.14 6.39 13.62
CA THR A 651 6.67 7.34 12.61
C THR A 651 8.12 7.01 12.24
N ALA A 652 8.64 7.63 11.19
CA ALA A 652 10.04 7.46 10.80
C ALA A 652 11.01 7.94 11.92
N GLU A 653 10.63 8.98 12.67
CA GLU A 653 11.41 9.48 13.81
C GLU A 653 11.44 8.51 15.00
N GLU A 654 10.38 7.73 15.19
CA GLU A 654 10.29 6.70 16.22
C GLU A 654 11.07 5.42 15.87
N TYR A 655 11.47 5.27 14.59
CA TYR A 655 12.08 4.03 14.08
C TYR A 655 13.37 3.65 14.81
N GLN A 656 14.26 4.59 15.08
CA GLN A 656 15.54 4.30 15.74
C GLN A 656 15.33 3.73 17.15
N ALA A 657 14.39 4.32 17.90
CA ALA A 657 14.06 3.82 19.24
C ALA A 657 13.45 2.41 19.17
N LEU A 658 12.57 2.15 18.18
CA LEU A 658 11.96 0.84 17.96
C LEU A 658 13.02 -0.23 17.59
N ARG A 659 13.93 0.10 16.66
CA ARG A 659 15.03 -0.77 16.26
C ARG A 659 15.95 -1.11 17.43
N GLU A 660 16.30 -0.11 18.22
CA GLU A 660 17.14 -0.28 19.41
C GLU A 660 16.44 -1.13 20.48
N LEU A 661 15.15 -0.91 20.73
CA LEU A 661 14.37 -1.74 21.65
C LEU A 661 14.46 -3.22 21.26
N TYR A 662 14.24 -3.54 19.96
CA TYR A 662 14.35 -4.91 19.47
C TYR A 662 15.76 -5.46 19.61
N THR A 663 16.77 -4.71 19.21
CA THR A 663 18.17 -5.12 19.28
C THR A 663 18.57 -5.49 20.71
N ARG A 664 18.25 -4.61 21.67
CA ARG A 664 18.57 -4.84 23.08
C ARG A 664 17.72 -5.95 23.71
N ALA A 665 16.43 -6.03 23.36
CA ALA A 665 15.54 -7.08 23.85
C ALA A 665 16.02 -8.45 23.40
N LEU A 666 16.35 -8.63 22.12
CA LEU A 666 16.81 -9.91 21.57
C LEU A 666 18.19 -10.30 22.12
N ALA A 667 19.10 -9.34 22.28
CA ALA A 667 20.40 -9.57 22.92
C ALA A 667 20.22 -10.03 24.38
N LYS A 668 19.29 -9.40 25.12
CA LYS A 668 19.02 -9.77 26.52
C LYS A 668 18.39 -11.14 26.64
N LEU A 669 17.48 -11.53 25.74
CA LEU A 669 16.90 -12.90 25.71
C LEU A 669 17.94 -13.98 25.38
N ALA A 670 19.04 -13.61 24.75
CA ALA A 670 20.13 -14.51 24.40
C ALA A 670 21.30 -14.50 25.41
N GLU A 671 21.19 -13.75 26.48
CA GLU A 671 22.25 -13.65 27.50
C GLU A 671 22.41 -14.99 28.25
N PRO A 672 23.63 -15.49 28.45
CA PRO A 672 23.85 -16.78 29.11
C PRO A 672 23.70 -16.70 30.63
N ILE A 673 23.20 -17.76 31.19
CA ILE A 673 23.32 -18.10 32.64
C ILE A 673 24.59 -18.94 32.79
N VAL A 674 25.45 -18.60 33.76
CA VAL A 674 26.68 -19.35 34.05
C VAL A 674 26.47 -20.20 35.27
N LEU A 675 26.76 -21.50 35.15
CA LEU A 675 26.67 -22.47 36.19
C LEU A 675 28.06 -23.09 36.42
N HIS A 676 28.44 -23.24 37.67
CA HIS A 676 29.66 -23.96 38.06
C HIS A 676 29.31 -25.22 38.87
N ARG A 677 30.10 -26.27 38.65
CA ARG A 677 30.06 -27.48 39.46
C ARG A 677 30.66 -27.18 40.83
N GLN A 678 29.89 -27.47 41.89
CA GLN A 678 30.30 -27.34 43.29
C GLN A 678 31.19 -28.49 43.76
#